data_d7c309b9d037c62b0e0dae5be730a540
#
_entry.id   d7c309b9d037c62b0e0dae5be730a540
#
_cell.length_a   1.000
_cell.length_b   1.000
_cell.length_c   1.000
_cell.angle_alpha   90.00
_cell.angle_beta   90.00
_cell.angle_gamma   90.00
#
_symmetry.space_group_name_H-M   'P 1'
#
loop_
_entity.id
_entity.type
_entity.pdbx_description
1 polymer ?
#
loop_
_entity_poly.entity_id
_entity_poly.type
_entity_poly.pdbx_seq_one_letter_code
_entity_poly.pdbx_strand_id
1 'polypeptide(L)'
;MNKVVNLVKNTKLMNIIKIVFFILIAAIVIKEFGGILKTFDLSLFLKYAHELSIINILIIVALGIISYIPLSFYDFVLKSRANMNISNKKLYKFSWIISSISSIAGFGGSTAIFLKSNLYKDFIEDKDLLLKESSRIVALNFTGFSMVCLIYAILHIGEKFKFNLSNIIIYGIAMYLPGLIIYLMIKYGKNKDKQYVIDSIKIMLISVSEWITTIILIVSILMILKANVSVAKIFPVFVLAITASILGMTPGGIGTFDVTMLVGLQALGVPSEKVLLALFLYRVSYYIVPLLIGLGLYVNELNKTVSSEAKELIELVTSKISYYILVTLIFIAGILAIVLPLMNYLNINTKLDINNMIYFKEFSNDIVIVLGIILLILSKFLLSHKDKSIYITTLTSLVLFTGVAVYLEFEFKEILFLILVIAMLISSKKEFYRNSYIVQRRKIAMCILITITSYFIYKLCYFEGRFEAIETLLGCTYIAMFIITVIMIMMYYKNRENTISKITLQDCKDDVLDIIERFGGTSYTHYVYLNDKKIYINKEKDVFFQFEIQENKLFVLGPPIGNKDNLSNAIDEFYNMADSYGYTPVFCAIDNATIPHLHAIGYHFIKVGDDSSVDLENFTLEGRKMKSVRNAMSRVEKEGYSFEIINPPFSNSFLNELKDISDKWLGNRRELNFTVGKFDKDYLQCSPIAIIKNQDGKIKGFTNLMPVYDNNETLSIDLMRFNDTCNGIMDFIFVNLFIYAKENGYKKFNMGLAPLSNVGESKNAFLNERIAQKLYVHSKKIYSFEGLKRFKEKYCTIWEPRYIAYRKNTNILSVIGSFLLMVYLPKKDKMLNSNIDFFKNI
;
A
#
# COMPACT_ATOMS: atom_id res chain seq x y z
N MET A 1 -28.29 -41.27 6.58
CA MET A 1 -28.00 -40.11 7.44
C MET A 1 -26.49 -39.92 7.72
N ASN A 2 -25.74 -40.95 8.08
CA ASN A 2 -24.31 -40.84 8.41
C ASN A 2 -23.39 -40.44 7.23
N LYS A 3 -23.71 -40.74 5.97
CA LYS A 3 -22.93 -40.27 4.81
C LYS A 3 -23.04 -38.73 4.57
N VAL A 4 -24.21 -38.14 4.84
CA VAL A 4 -24.44 -36.71 4.66
C VAL A 4 -23.75 -35.92 5.79
N VAL A 5 -23.75 -36.45 7.01
CA VAL A 5 -23.05 -35.83 8.17
C VAL A 5 -21.53 -35.87 7.99
N ASN A 6 -20.96 -36.88 7.34
CA ASN A 6 -19.53 -36.98 7.04
C ASN A 6 -19.10 -36.06 5.88
N LEU A 7 -19.98 -35.76 4.93
CA LEU A 7 -19.74 -34.75 3.88
C LEU A 7 -19.66 -33.33 4.44
N VAL A 8 -20.48 -33.02 5.47
CA VAL A 8 -20.48 -31.70 6.13
C VAL A 8 -19.24 -31.50 7.04
N LYS A 9 -18.64 -32.60 7.54
CA LYS A 9 -17.40 -32.54 8.34
C LYS A 9 -16.11 -32.37 7.52
N ASN A 10 -16.17 -32.52 6.19
CA ASN A 10 -15.00 -32.32 5.36
C ASN A 10 -14.81 -30.83 5.02
N THR A 11 -14.07 -30.12 5.85
CA THR A 11 -13.80 -28.67 5.71
C THR A 11 -13.20 -28.29 4.35
N LYS A 12 -12.42 -29.17 3.72
CA LYS A 12 -11.88 -28.94 2.38
C LYS A 12 -12.95 -28.97 1.30
N LEU A 13 -13.86 -29.96 1.33
CA LEU A 13 -14.95 -30.09 0.37
C LEU A 13 -15.94 -28.92 0.49
N MET A 14 -16.28 -28.53 1.73
CA MET A 14 -17.14 -27.38 1.98
C MET A 14 -16.54 -26.07 1.49
N ASN A 15 -15.23 -25.88 1.65
CA ASN A 15 -14.53 -24.69 1.12
C ASN A 15 -14.49 -24.69 -0.42
N ILE A 16 -14.31 -25.84 -1.05
CA ILE A 16 -14.38 -25.97 -2.52
C ILE A 16 -15.79 -25.63 -3.01
N ILE A 17 -16.84 -26.17 -2.39
CA ILE A 17 -18.23 -25.85 -2.73
C ILE A 17 -18.51 -24.35 -2.60
N LYS A 18 -18.03 -23.71 -1.53
CA LYS A 18 -18.18 -22.26 -1.33
C LYS A 18 -17.45 -21.46 -2.42
N ILE A 19 -16.23 -21.85 -2.79
CA ILE A 19 -15.45 -21.19 -3.85
C ILE A 19 -16.13 -21.34 -5.20
N VAL A 20 -16.56 -22.56 -5.55
CA VAL A 20 -17.28 -22.82 -6.81
C VAL A 20 -18.58 -22.03 -6.87
N PHE A 21 -19.35 -21.99 -5.77
CA PHE A 21 -20.60 -21.21 -5.67
C PHE A 21 -20.33 -19.71 -5.80
N PHE A 22 -19.26 -19.20 -5.16
CA PHE A 22 -18.85 -17.81 -5.29
C PHE A 22 -18.43 -17.45 -6.73
N ILE A 23 -17.65 -18.31 -7.38
CA ILE A 23 -17.23 -18.12 -8.79
C ILE A 23 -18.44 -18.12 -9.70
N LEU A 24 -19.42 -19.02 -9.49
CA LEU A 24 -20.62 -19.12 -10.28
C LEU A 24 -21.51 -17.88 -10.12
N ILE A 25 -21.68 -17.39 -8.88
CA ILE A 25 -22.38 -16.11 -8.63
C ILE A 25 -21.63 -14.97 -9.28
N ALA A 26 -20.32 -14.87 -9.12
CA ALA A 26 -19.51 -13.82 -9.72
C ALA A 26 -19.62 -13.83 -11.26
N ALA A 27 -19.61 -15.00 -11.88
CA ALA A 27 -19.78 -15.14 -13.32
C ALA A 27 -21.18 -14.68 -13.81
N ILE A 28 -22.25 -15.02 -13.08
CA ILE A 28 -23.60 -14.55 -13.36
C ILE A 28 -23.68 -13.03 -13.21
N VAL A 29 -23.13 -12.49 -12.11
CA VAL A 29 -23.08 -11.04 -11.86
C VAL A 29 -22.34 -10.32 -12.98
N ILE A 30 -21.18 -10.80 -13.39
CA ILE A 30 -20.37 -10.19 -14.47
C ILE A 30 -21.14 -10.24 -15.80
N LYS A 31 -21.78 -11.37 -16.12
CA LYS A 31 -22.54 -11.52 -17.35
C LYS A 31 -23.73 -10.56 -17.40
N GLU A 32 -24.56 -10.53 -16.36
CA GLU A 32 -25.74 -9.67 -16.29
C GLU A 32 -25.34 -8.18 -16.23
N PHE A 33 -24.33 -7.84 -15.45
CA PHE A 33 -23.80 -6.48 -15.36
C PHE A 33 -23.21 -6.01 -16.71
N GLY A 34 -22.49 -6.92 -17.42
CA GLY A 34 -21.98 -6.63 -18.77
C GLY A 34 -23.09 -6.44 -19.81
N GLY A 35 -24.21 -7.15 -19.68
CA GLY A 35 -25.42 -6.94 -20.50
C GLY A 35 -26.05 -5.57 -20.26
N ILE A 36 -26.17 -5.20 -18.98
CA ILE A 36 -26.74 -3.93 -18.53
C ILE A 36 -25.88 -2.74 -18.96
N LEU A 37 -24.55 -2.84 -18.83
CA LEU A 37 -23.63 -1.78 -19.28
C LEU A 37 -23.76 -1.45 -20.77
N LYS A 38 -24.17 -2.41 -21.60
CA LYS A 38 -24.40 -2.18 -23.04
C LYS A 38 -25.69 -1.40 -23.34
N THR A 39 -26.68 -1.47 -22.46
CA THR A 39 -27.98 -0.83 -22.62
C THR A 39 -28.20 0.37 -21.68
N PHE A 40 -27.22 0.62 -20.77
CA PHE A 40 -27.28 1.68 -19.76
C PHE A 40 -27.14 3.06 -20.41
N ASP A 41 -28.16 3.87 -20.24
CA ASP A 41 -28.13 5.28 -20.65
C ASP A 41 -27.78 6.18 -19.45
N LEU A 42 -26.50 6.60 -19.39
CA LEU A 42 -26.02 7.49 -18.36
C LEU A 42 -26.79 8.80 -18.30
N SER A 43 -27.23 9.28 -19.45
CA SER A 43 -27.99 10.52 -19.55
C SER A 43 -29.35 10.43 -18.85
N LEU A 44 -30.04 9.31 -19.04
CA LEU A 44 -31.30 9.03 -18.36
C LEU A 44 -31.11 8.85 -16.86
N PHE A 45 -30.05 8.16 -16.43
CA PHE A 45 -29.72 8.01 -15.02
C PHE A 45 -29.53 9.37 -14.33
N LEU A 46 -28.73 10.25 -14.92
CA LEU A 46 -28.46 11.57 -14.41
C LEU A 46 -29.70 12.48 -14.44
N LYS A 47 -30.53 12.35 -15.47
CA LYS A 47 -31.82 13.04 -15.52
C LYS A 47 -32.69 12.66 -14.31
N TYR A 48 -32.84 11.37 -14.01
CA TYR A 48 -33.60 10.93 -12.84
C TYR A 48 -33.00 11.39 -11.53
N ALA A 49 -31.67 11.41 -11.43
CA ALA A 49 -30.97 11.92 -10.24
C ALA A 49 -31.20 13.43 -10.07
N HIS A 50 -31.22 14.19 -11.15
CA HIS A 50 -31.47 15.63 -11.18
C HIS A 50 -32.91 15.99 -10.80
N GLU A 51 -33.88 15.17 -11.20
CA GLU A 51 -35.29 15.35 -10.84
C GLU A 51 -35.58 15.19 -9.32
N LEU A 52 -34.62 14.66 -8.55
CA LEU A 52 -34.77 14.52 -7.09
C LEU A 52 -34.58 15.86 -6.37
N SER A 53 -35.64 16.33 -5.71
CA SER A 53 -35.51 17.49 -4.83
C SER A 53 -34.70 17.16 -3.56
N ILE A 54 -34.10 18.16 -2.93
CA ILE A 54 -33.41 18.03 -1.63
C ILE A 54 -34.35 17.43 -0.57
N ILE A 55 -35.62 17.80 -0.61
CA ILE A 55 -36.63 17.27 0.34
C ILE A 55 -36.76 15.76 0.16
N ASN A 56 -36.82 15.26 -1.08
CA ASN A 56 -36.89 13.82 -1.35
C ASN A 56 -35.66 13.08 -0.81
N ILE A 57 -34.47 13.64 -0.97
CA ILE A 57 -33.22 13.05 -0.45
C ILE A 57 -33.25 13.03 1.07
N LEU A 58 -33.70 14.12 1.72
CA LEU A 58 -33.81 14.19 3.18
C LEU A 58 -34.84 13.18 3.73
N ILE A 59 -35.97 13.00 3.03
CA ILE A 59 -36.97 11.97 3.40
C ILE A 59 -36.36 10.56 3.33
N ILE A 60 -35.65 10.25 2.24
CA ILE A 60 -34.99 8.94 2.06
C ILE A 60 -33.95 8.70 3.17
N VAL A 61 -33.13 9.70 3.47
CA VAL A 61 -32.12 9.62 4.55
C VAL A 61 -32.80 9.44 5.92
N ALA A 62 -33.87 10.19 6.19
CA ALA A 62 -34.62 10.08 7.44
C ALA A 62 -35.23 8.66 7.60
N LEU A 63 -35.82 8.11 6.52
CA LEU A 63 -36.34 6.74 6.53
C LEU A 63 -35.24 5.71 6.76
N GLY A 64 -34.05 5.93 6.18
CA GLY A 64 -32.90 5.08 6.44
C GLY A 64 -32.48 5.09 7.93
N ILE A 65 -32.45 6.26 8.55
CA ILE A 65 -32.15 6.42 9.98
C ILE A 65 -33.24 5.74 10.84
N ILE A 66 -34.51 5.94 10.49
CA ILE A 66 -35.66 5.34 11.20
C ILE A 66 -35.57 3.81 11.13
N SER A 67 -35.09 3.23 10.04
CA SER A 67 -34.93 1.77 9.88
C SER A 67 -33.92 1.16 10.85
N TYR A 68 -33.06 1.96 11.47
CA TYR A 68 -32.08 1.52 12.49
C TYR A 68 -32.66 1.55 13.93
N ILE A 69 -33.80 2.20 14.16
CA ILE A 69 -34.40 2.28 15.49
C ILE A 69 -34.77 0.87 16.00
N PRO A 70 -35.46 0.00 15.25
CA PRO A 70 -35.80 -1.35 15.72
C PRO A 70 -34.54 -2.19 16.06
N LEU A 71 -33.46 -2.08 15.27
CA LEU A 71 -32.20 -2.79 15.51
C LEU A 71 -31.61 -2.51 16.90
N SER A 72 -31.78 -1.28 17.39
CA SER A 72 -31.30 -0.91 18.73
C SER A 72 -32.10 -1.59 19.88
N PHE A 73 -33.36 -1.95 19.65
CA PHE A 73 -34.18 -2.57 20.68
C PHE A 73 -33.80 -4.02 20.99
N TYR A 74 -33.11 -4.74 20.13
CA TYR A 74 -32.58 -6.08 20.44
C TYR A 74 -31.67 -6.06 21.67
N ASP A 75 -30.88 -5.04 21.85
CA ASP A 75 -29.93 -4.94 22.95
C ASP A 75 -30.62 -4.56 24.28
N PHE A 76 -31.80 -3.96 24.23
CA PHE A 76 -32.61 -3.79 25.42
C PHE A 76 -33.15 -5.13 25.99
N VAL A 77 -33.52 -6.06 25.11
CA VAL A 77 -33.86 -7.41 25.51
C VAL A 77 -32.64 -8.15 26.04
N LEU A 78 -31.48 -8.00 25.36
CA LEU A 78 -30.20 -8.56 25.79
C LEU A 78 -29.83 -8.05 27.19
N LYS A 79 -29.97 -6.74 27.47
CA LYS A 79 -29.69 -6.13 28.76
C LYS A 79 -30.49 -6.81 29.89
N SER A 80 -31.79 -7.01 29.68
CA SER A 80 -32.66 -7.65 30.66
C SER A 80 -32.28 -9.09 30.92
N ARG A 81 -31.88 -9.85 29.88
CA ARG A 81 -31.56 -11.28 29.99
C ARG A 81 -30.19 -11.56 30.56
N ALA A 82 -29.24 -10.71 30.23
CA ALA A 82 -27.84 -10.84 30.64
C ALA A 82 -27.52 -10.01 31.90
N ASN A 83 -28.52 -9.42 32.54
CA ASN A 83 -28.39 -8.59 33.74
C ASN A 83 -27.30 -7.52 33.62
N MET A 84 -27.29 -6.82 32.49
CA MET A 84 -26.22 -5.84 32.19
C MET A 84 -26.41 -4.56 33.01
N ASN A 85 -25.34 -4.13 33.68
CA ASN A 85 -25.32 -2.86 34.43
C ASN A 85 -24.88 -1.70 33.51
N ILE A 86 -25.74 -1.33 32.59
CA ILE A 86 -25.48 -0.24 31.61
C ILE A 86 -26.68 0.71 31.54
N SER A 87 -26.41 2.02 31.42
CA SER A 87 -27.49 3.02 31.27
C SER A 87 -28.16 2.89 29.89
N ASN A 88 -29.47 3.17 29.81
CA ASN A 88 -30.23 3.04 28.56
C ASN A 88 -29.67 3.93 27.42
N LYS A 89 -29.18 5.13 27.73
CA LYS A 89 -28.55 6.03 26.74
C LYS A 89 -27.27 5.43 26.17
N LYS A 90 -26.43 4.84 27.01
CA LYS A 90 -25.18 4.19 26.61
C LYS A 90 -25.45 2.90 25.83
N LEU A 91 -26.45 2.13 26.26
CA LEU A 91 -26.91 0.93 25.57
C LEU A 91 -27.37 1.25 24.14
N TYR A 92 -28.25 2.24 23.96
CA TYR A 92 -28.74 2.67 22.64
C TYR A 92 -27.59 3.10 21.72
N LYS A 93 -26.65 3.88 22.27
CA LYS A 93 -25.46 4.30 21.57
C LYS A 93 -24.61 3.12 21.10
N PHE A 94 -24.31 2.15 21.96
CA PHE A 94 -23.55 0.96 21.63
C PHE A 94 -24.29 0.06 20.65
N SER A 95 -25.56 -0.09 20.79
CA SER A 95 -26.42 -0.84 19.88
C SER A 95 -26.39 -0.26 18.47
N TRP A 96 -26.43 1.08 18.34
CA TRP A 96 -26.31 1.76 17.06
C TRP A 96 -24.93 1.48 16.41
N ILE A 97 -23.85 1.62 17.18
CA ILE A 97 -22.49 1.34 16.73
C ILE A 97 -22.37 -0.10 16.22
N ILE A 98 -22.85 -1.07 17.00
CA ILE A 98 -22.78 -2.49 16.66
C ILE A 98 -23.59 -2.78 15.40
N SER A 99 -24.83 -2.28 15.32
CA SER A 99 -25.72 -2.53 14.19
C SER A 99 -25.18 -1.92 12.90
N SER A 100 -24.69 -0.69 12.94
CA SER A 100 -24.17 0.00 11.75
C SER A 100 -22.90 -0.67 11.17
N ILE A 101 -21.97 -1.11 12.01
CA ILE A 101 -20.77 -1.82 11.59
C ILE A 101 -21.10 -3.23 11.10
N SER A 102 -21.95 -3.97 11.83
CA SER A 102 -22.26 -5.36 11.48
C SER A 102 -23.10 -5.49 10.21
N SER A 103 -23.94 -4.50 9.89
CA SER A 103 -24.74 -4.48 8.66
C SER A 103 -23.85 -4.44 7.42
N ILE A 104 -22.71 -3.74 7.46
CA ILE A 104 -21.76 -3.64 6.34
C ILE A 104 -20.80 -4.83 6.33
N ALA A 105 -20.29 -5.22 7.51
CA ALA A 105 -19.31 -6.30 7.62
C ALA A 105 -19.88 -7.66 7.16
N GLY A 106 -21.19 -7.88 7.32
CA GLY A 106 -21.85 -9.12 6.94
C GLY A 106 -21.54 -10.28 7.88
N PHE A 107 -21.24 -11.44 7.34
CA PHE A 107 -20.92 -12.69 8.08
C PHE A 107 -22.03 -13.21 9.02
N GLY A 108 -23.32 -13.02 8.64
CA GLY A 108 -24.44 -13.71 9.27
C GLY A 108 -24.60 -13.46 10.77
N GLY A 109 -24.33 -12.26 11.23
CA GLY A 109 -24.48 -11.87 12.63
C GLY A 109 -23.27 -12.17 13.54
N SER A 110 -22.26 -12.89 13.07
CA SER A 110 -21.05 -13.17 13.86
C SER A 110 -20.27 -11.91 14.22
N THR A 111 -20.25 -10.92 13.34
CA THR A 111 -19.65 -9.60 13.60
C THR A 111 -20.38 -8.88 14.72
N ALA A 112 -21.73 -8.94 14.76
CA ALA A 112 -22.51 -8.34 15.83
C ALA A 112 -22.21 -9.01 17.19
N ILE A 113 -22.12 -10.35 17.23
CA ILE A 113 -21.76 -11.10 18.45
C ILE A 113 -20.36 -10.69 18.93
N PHE A 114 -19.38 -10.62 18.04
CA PHE A 114 -18.01 -10.19 18.36
C PHE A 114 -17.97 -8.77 18.93
N LEU A 115 -18.64 -7.82 18.29
CA LEU A 115 -18.70 -6.44 18.76
C LEU A 115 -19.41 -6.32 20.10
N LYS A 116 -20.53 -7.07 20.31
CA LYS A 116 -21.24 -7.13 21.60
C LYS A 116 -20.34 -7.67 22.71
N SER A 117 -19.59 -8.75 22.44
CA SER A 117 -18.66 -9.33 23.42
C SER A 117 -17.55 -8.35 23.84
N ASN A 118 -17.13 -7.46 22.96
CA ASN A 118 -16.10 -6.45 23.26
C ASN A 118 -16.65 -5.20 23.94
N LEU A 119 -17.76 -4.64 23.42
CA LEU A 119 -18.29 -3.36 23.92
C LEU A 119 -19.08 -3.52 25.25
N TYR A 120 -19.64 -4.70 25.47
CA TYR A 120 -20.41 -4.97 26.71
C TYR A 120 -19.60 -5.69 27.80
N LYS A 121 -18.34 -6.06 27.54
CA LYS A 121 -17.52 -6.86 28.49
C LYS A 121 -17.39 -6.29 29.89
N ASP A 122 -17.39 -4.97 30.03
CA ASP A 122 -17.24 -4.27 31.32
C ASP A 122 -18.57 -4.05 32.06
N PHE A 123 -19.69 -4.46 31.46
CA PHE A 123 -21.04 -4.28 31.99
C PHE A 123 -21.74 -5.60 32.31
N ILE A 124 -21.02 -6.73 32.19
CA ILE A 124 -21.56 -8.06 32.40
C ILE A 124 -20.56 -8.93 33.15
N GLU A 125 -21.06 -9.75 34.10
CA GLU A 125 -20.25 -10.71 34.86
C GLU A 125 -20.06 -12.04 34.11
N ASP A 126 -21.12 -12.52 33.43
CA ASP A 126 -21.13 -13.81 32.72
C ASP A 126 -21.03 -13.61 31.18
N LYS A 127 -19.85 -13.81 30.66
CA LYS A 127 -19.56 -13.69 29.20
C LYS A 127 -20.22 -14.81 28.37
N ASP A 128 -20.37 -16.00 28.94
CA ASP A 128 -20.99 -17.14 28.25
C ASP A 128 -22.47 -16.89 28.05
N LEU A 129 -23.13 -16.29 29.07
CA LEU A 129 -24.54 -15.88 29.00
C LEU A 129 -24.73 -14.81 27.91
N LEU A 130 -23.80 -13.83 27.82
CA LEU A 130 -23.83 -12.80 26.76
C LEU A 130 -23.75 -13.43 25.37
N LEU A 131 -22.83 -14.35 25.15
CA LEU A 131 -22.65 -15.04 23.85
C LEU A 131 -23.89 -15.87 23.51
N LYS A 132 -24.43 -16.63 24.48
CA LYS A 132 -25.64 -17.46 24.33
C LYS A 132 -26.86 -16.64 23.94
N GLU A 133 -27.15 -15.56 24.68
CA GLU A 133 -28.30 -14.70 24.40
C GLU A 133 -28.13 -13.86 23.13
N SER A 134 -26.91 -13.41 22.81
CA SER A 134 -26.61 -12.76 21.52
C SER A 134 -26.83 -13.69 20.33
N SER A 135 -26.39 -14.94 20.43
CA SER A 135 -26.61 -15.95 19.37
C SER A 135 -28.10 -16.28 19.20
N ARG A 136 -28.85 -16.29 20.30
CA ARG A 136 -30.32 -16.44 20.29
C ARG A 136 -31.00 -15.30 19.54
N ILE A 137 -30.60 -14.05 19.81
CA ILE A 137 -31.15 -12.87 19.11
C ILE A 137 -30.92 -12.99 17.61
N VAL A 138 -29.71 -13.38 17.20
CA VAL A 138 -29.38 -13.58 15.77
C VAL A 138 -30.29 -14.64 15.14
N ALA A 139 -30.56 -15.75 15.82
CA ALA A 139 -31.46 -16.77 15.32
C ALA A 139 -32.93 -16.26 15.23
N LEU A 140 -33.38 -15.52 16.21
CA LEU A 140 -34.75 -14.97 16.24
C LEU A 140 -34.96 -13.78 15.34
N ASN A 141 -33.91 -13.08 14.93
CA ASN A 141 -33.98 -11.93 13.99
C ASN A 141 -34.59 -12.33 12.64
N PHE A 142 -34.47 -13.59 12.23
CA PHE A 142 -35.03 -14.05 10.95
C PHE A 142 -36.56 -14.19 10.98
N THR A 143 -37.18 -14.16 12.18
CA THR A 143 -38.65 -14.34 12.35
C THR A 143 -39.47 -13.24 11.71
N GLY A 144 -38.98 -11.98 11.71
CA GLY A 144 -39.68 -10.88 11.06
C GLY A 144 -39.76 -11.06 9.56
N PHE A 145 -38.68 -11.51 8.94
CA PHE A 145 -38.68 -11.83 7.52
C PHE A 145 -39.65 -12.97 7.19
N SER A 146 -39.64 -14.02 8.00
CA SER A 146 -40.59 -15.12 7.90
C SER A 146 -42.04 -14.65 8.08
N MET A 147 -42.31 -13.76 9.02
CA MET A 147 -43.65 -13.19 9.26
C MET A 147 -44.17 -12.41 8.06
N VAL A 148 -43.32 -11.55 7.45
CA VAL A 148 -43.73 -10.79 6.28
C VAL A 148 -43.97 -11.71 5.08
N CYS A 149 -43.14 -12.77 4.90
CA CYS A 149 -43.39 -13.80 3.89
C CYS A 149 -44.69 -14.57 4.15
N LEU A 150 -45.03 -14.85 5.42
CA LEU A 150 -46.26 -15.52 5.78
C LEU A 150 -47.49 -14.66 5.48
N ILE A 151 -47.47 -13.37 5.83
CA ILE A 151 -48.52 -12.41 5.46
C ILE A 151 -48.74 -12.38 3.97
N TYR A 152 -47.67 -12.26 3.19
CA TYR A 152 -47.76 -12.31 1.74
C TYR A 152 -48.36 -13.60 1.20
N ALA A 153 -47.95 -14.75 1.77
CA ALA A 153 -48.49 -16.06 1.42
C ALA A 153 -49.99 -16.15 1.68
N ILE A 154 -50.46 -15.65 2.84
CA ILE A 154 -51.88 -15.64 3.25
C ILE A 154 -52.69 -14.76 2.29
N LEU A 155 -52.23 -13.58 1.96
CA LEU A 155 -52.96 -12.64 1.10
C LEU A 155 -53.13 -13.16 -0.33
N HIS A 156 -52.26 -14.09 -0.80
CA HIS A 156 -52.30 -14.67 -2.15
C HIS A 156 -52.81 -16.12 -2.17
N ILE A 157 -53.36 -16.66 -1.12
CA ILE A 157 -53.93 -18.04 -1.05
C ILE A 157 -55.03 -18.32 -2.08
N GLY A 158 -55.75 -17.28 -2.52
CA GLY A 158 -56.81 -17.39 -3.53
C GLY A 158 -56.35 -17.36 -5.02
N GLU A 159 -55.09 -17.04 -5.27
CA GLU A 159 -54.56 -17.02 -6.60
C GLU A 159 -54.08 -18.41 -7.05
N LYS A 160 -54.26 -18.77 -8.35
CA LYS A 160 -53.75 -20.04 -8.87
C LYS A 160 -52.27 -20.22 -8.53
N PHE A 161 -51.95 -21.26 -7.81
CA PHE A 161 -50.59 -21.57 -7.35
C PHE A 161 -49.69 -21.74 -8.57
N LYS A 162 -48.86 -20.71 -8.84
CA LYS A 162 -47.82 -20.79 -9.85
C LYS A 162 -46.53 -21.27 -9.19
N PHE A 163 -46.05 -22.41 -9.62
CA PHE A 163 -44.74 -22.99 -9.25
C PHE A 163 -43.62 -22.15 -9.87
N ASN A 164 -43.36 -20.99 -9.27
CA ASN A 164 -42.19 -20.17 -9.58
C ASN A 164 -41.18 -20.30 -8.45
N LEU A 165 -39.88 -20.20 -8.78
CA LEU A 165 -38.80 -20.27 -7.81
C LEU A 165 -38.99 -19.26 -6.66
N SER A 166 -39.45 -18.05 -6.95
CA SER A 166 -39.76 -17.02 -5.97
C SER A 166 -40.81 -17.45 -4.96
N ASN A 167 -41.93 -18.05 -5.41
CA ASN A 167 -42.99 -18.50 -4.54
C ASN A 167 -42.52 -19.65 -3.65
N ILE A 168 -41.76 -20.60 -4.18
CA ILE A 168 -41.18 -21.72 -3.38
C ILE A 168 -40.32 -21.17 -2.24
N ILE A 169 -39.47 -20.21 -2.52
CA ILE A 169 -38.59 -19.56 -1.53
C ILE A 169 -39.43 -18.79 -0.50
N ILE A 170 -40.43 -18.02 -0.89
CA ILE A 170 -41.30 -17.27 -0.03
C ILE A 170 -42.04 -18.23 0.95
N TYR A 171 -42.65 -19.30 0.42
CA TYR A 171 -43.34 -20.27 1.25
C TYR A 171 -42.41 -21.06 2.19
N GLY A 172 -41.20 -21.39 1.69
CA GLY A 172 -40.16 -22.03 2.51
C GLY A 172 -39.74 -21.16 3.70
N ILE A 173 -39.52 -19.86 3.47
CA ILE A 173 -39.18 -18.89 4.52
C ILE A 173 -40.38 -18.65 5.45
N ALA A 174 -41.60 -18.59 4.94
CA ALA A 174 -42.80 -18.41 5.71
C ALA A 174 -43.03 -19.53 6.77
N MET A 175 -42.60 -20.76 6.45
CA MET A 175 -42.72 -21.90 7.38
C MET A 175 -41.75 -21.87 8.58
N TYR A 176 -40.73 -21.01 8.54
CA TYR A 176 -39.79 -20.86 9.67
C TYR A 176 -40.48 -20.37 10.94
N LEU A 177 -41.35 -19.38 10.85
CA LEU A 177 -42.05 -18.80 12.00
C LEU A 177 -42.99 -19.82 12.71
N PRO A 178 -43.91 -20.54 12.00
CA PRO A 178 -44.70 -21.61 12.61
C PRO A 178 -43.83 -22.68 13.27
N GLY A 179 -42.78 -23.14 12.62
CA GLY A 179 -41.82 -24.11 13.15
C GLY A 179 -41.18 -23.65 14.46
N LEU A 180 -40.78 -22.37 14.51
CA LEU A 180 -40.20 -21.78 15.70
C LEU A 180 -41.21 -21.62 16.85
N ILE A 181 -42.47 -21.27 16.55
CA ILE A 181 -43.53 -21.18 17.55
C ILE A 181 -43.76 -22.54 18.21
N ILE A 182 -43.85 -23.60 17.40
CA ILE A 182 -43.97 -24.97 17.89
C ILE A 182 -42.78 -25.33 18.80
N TYR A 183 -41.56 -25.02 18.36
CA TYR A 183 -40.36 -25.24 19.20
C TYR A 183 -40.42 -24.51 20.53
N LEU A 184 -40.85 -23.23 20.54
CA LEU A 184 -40.99 -22.43 21.76
C LEU A 184 -42.07 -23.01 22.69
N MET A 185 -43.20 -23.50 22.15
CA MET A 185 -44.26 -24.16 22.93
C MET A 185 -43.75 -25.44 23.59
N ILE A 186 -43.03 -26.28 22.87
CA ILE A 186 -42.44 -27.52 23.41
C ILE A 186 -41.42 -27.17 24.51
N LYS A 187 -40.59 -26.17 24.30
CA LYS A 187 -39.58 -25.75 25.28
C LYS A 187 -40.20 -25.13 26.52
N TYR A 188 -41.29 -24.36 26.38
CA TYR A 188 -42.05 -23.82 27.49
C TYR A 188 -42.68 -24.94 28.32
N GLY A 189 -43.28 -25.94 27.67
CA GLY A 189 -43.84 -27.08 28.34
C GLY A 189 -42.83 -27.85 29.21
N LYS A 190 -41.56 -27.93 28.75
CA LYS A 190 -40.46 -28.59 29.48
C LYS A 190 -39.91 -27.76 30.65
N ASN A 191 -39.66 -26.47 30.46
CA ASN A 191 -38.86 -25.66 31.39
C ASN A 191 -39.69 -24.65 32.19
N LYS A 192 -40.98 -24.41 31.84
CA LYS A 192 -41.90 -23.41 32.45
C LYS A 192 -41.31 -21.98 32.60
N ASP A 193 -40.25 -21.62 31.83
CA ASP A 193 -39.66 -20.29 31.86
C ASP A 193 -40.53 -19.29 31.06
N LYS A 194 -41.46 -18.68 31.78
CA LYS A 194 -42.40 -17.70 31.21
C LYS A 194 -41.67 -16.46 30.64
N GLN A 195 -40.60 -16.03 31.31
CA GLN A 195 -39.84 -14.85 30.88
C GLN A 195 -39.10 -15.12 29.59
N TYR A 196 -38.59 -16.34 29.37
CA TYR A 196 -37.95 -16.73 28.12
C TYR A 196 -38.89 -16.58 26.91
N VAL A 197 -40.17 -16.99 27.08
CA VAL A 197 -41.17 -16.89 26.01
C VAL A 197 -41.51 -15.43 25.72
N ILE A 198 -41.73 -14.63 26.77
CA ILE A 198 -42.03 -13.18 26.64
C ILE A 198 -40.91 -12.46 25.89
N ASP A 199 -39.66 -12.70 26.25
CA ASP A 199 -38.53 -12.05 25.60
C ASP A 199 -38.33 -12.53 24.14
N SER A 200 -38.65 -13.81 23.85
CA SER A 200 -38.67 -14.30 22.45
C SER A 200 -39.72 -13.57 21.61
N ILE A 201 -40.92 -13.36 22.18
CA ILE A 201 -42.00 -12.61 21.50
C ILE A 201 -41.56 -11.15 21.27
N LYS A 202 -40.92 -10.52 22.26
CA LYS A 202 -40.37 -9.16 22.06
C LYS A 202 -39.37 -9.11 20.91
N ILE A 203 -38.42 -10.07 20.84
CA ILE A 203 -37.44 -10.14 19.73
C ILE A 203 -38.15 -10.34 18.39
N MET A 204 -39.19 -11.19 18.34
CA MET A 204 -39.99 -11.39 17.13
C MET A 204 -40.67 -10.10 16.66
N LEU A 205 -41.27 -9.34 17.57
CA LEU A 205 -41.92 -8.05 17.26
C LEU A 205 -40.92 -7.01 16.76
N ILE A 206 -39.76 -6.94 17.41
CA ILE A 206 -38.66 -6.07 16.96
C ILE A 206 -38.22 -6.46 15.55
N SER A 207 -38.04 -7.76 15.28
CA SER A 207 -37.69 -8.28 13.98
C SER A 207 -38.73 -7.92 12.89
N VAL A 208 -40.01 -8.06 13.18
CA VAL A 208 -41.09 -7.66 12.27
C VAL A 208 -41.00 -6.16 11.96
N SER A 209 -40.77 -5.32 12.98
CA SER A 209 -40.62 -3.86 12.82
C SER A 209 -39.43 -3.52 11.96
N GLU A 210 -38.28 -4.17 12.14
CA GLU A 210 -37.06 -4.01 11.33
C GLU A 210 -37.31 -4.28 9.85
N TRP A 211 -37.92 -5.43 9.54
CA TRP A 211 -38.18 -5.79 8.15
C TRP A 211 -39.24 -4.91 7.48
N ILE A 212 -40.28 -4.51 8.20
CA ILE A 212 -41.31 -3.58 7.72
C ILE A 212 -40.65 -2.23 7.37
N THR A 213 -39.82 -1.66 8.26
CA THR A 213 -39.18 -0.37 8.00
C THR A 213 -38.22 -0.44 6.83
N THR A 214 -37.52 -1.57 6.64
CA THR A 214 -36.63 -1.77 5.49
C THR A 214 -37.41 -1.87 4.17
N ILE A 215 -38.54 -2.55 4.16
CA ILE A 215 -39.44 -2.63 2.98
C ILE A 215 -40.03 -1.26 2.67
N ILE A 216 -40.50 -0.53 3.70
CA ILE A 216 -41.03 0.85 3.54
C ILE A 216 -39.95 1.73 2.89
N LEU A 217 -38.69 1.64 3.31
CA LEU A 217 -37.60 2.42 2.74
C LEU A 217 -37.44 2.16 1.24
N ILE A 218 -37.31 0.91 0.81
CA ILE A 218 -37.07 0.59 -0.62
C ILE A 218 -38.31 0.94 -1.49
N VAL A 219 -39.51 0.70 -0.97
CA VAL A 219 -40.74 1.06 -1.65
C VAL A 219 -40.88 2.57 -1.77
N SER A 220 -40.57 3.33 -0.71
CA SER A 220 -40.61 4.80 -0.74
C SER A 220 -39.61 5.36 -1.75
N ILE A 221 -38.41 4.80 -1.84
CA ILE A 221 -37.43 5.21 -2.86
C ILE A 221 -37.99 4.99 -4.26
N LEU A 222 -38.56 3.81 -4.55
CA LEU A 222 -39.17 3.51 -5.86
C LEU A 222 -40.37 4.39 -6.17
N MET A 223 -41.20 4.75 -5.19
CA MET A 223 -42.29 5.67 -5.33
C MET A 223 -41.82 7.10 -5.64
N ILE A 224 -40.81 7.59 -4.93
CA ILE A 224 -40.21 8.91 -5.18
C ILE A 224 -39.64 8.99 -6.59
N LEU A 225 -39.02 7.90 -7.07
CA LEU A 225 -38.53 7.79 -8.46
C LEU A 225 -39.64 7.54 -9.50
N LYS A 226 -40.89 7.49 -9.09
CA LYS A 226 -42.06 7.23 -10.00
C LYS A 226 -41.84 5.95 -10.81
N ALA A 227 -41.49 4.85 -10.13
CA ALA A 227 -41.23 3.58 -10.81
C ALA A 227 -42.48 2.83 -11.26
N ASN A 228 -43.67 3.30 -10.93
CA ASN A 228 -45.01 2.78 -11.37
C ASN A 228 -45.18 1.26 -11.21
N VAL A 229 -44.66 0.66 -10.15
CA VAL A 229 -44.80 -0.77 -9.84
C VAL A 229 -45.54 -0.95 -8.53
N SER A 230 -46.49 -1.87 -8.47
CA SER A 230 -47.25 -2.14 -7.25
C SER A 230 -46.38 -2.83 -6.21
N VAL A 231 -46.57 -2.52 -4.93
CA VAL A 231 -45.86 -3.12 -3.80
C VAL A 231 -45.91 -4.64 -3.81
N ALA A 232 -47.06 -5.20 -4.20
CA ALA A 232 -47.24 -6.65 -4.29
C ALA A 232 -46.31 -7.32 -5.34
N LYS A 233 -45.90 -6.61 -6.39
CA LYS A 233 -44.95 -7.10 -7.39
C LYS A 233 -43.48 -6.86 -7.00
N ILE A 234 -43.20 -5.81 -6.22
CA ILE A 234 -41.86 -5.53 -5.68
C ILE A 234 -41.45 -6.56 -4.64
N PHE A 235 -42.41 -6.98 -3.81
CA PHE A 235 -42.14 -7.86 -2.66
C PHE A 235 -41.44 -9.19 -3.00
N PRO A 236 -41.89 -10.01 -3.97
CA PRO A 236 -41.20 -11.24 -4.37
C PRO A 236 -39.75 -11.00 -4.84
N VAL A 237 -39.51 -9.91 -5.57
CA VAL A 237 -38.16 -9.53 -6.04
C VAL A 237 -37.28 -9.20 -4.83
N PHE A 238 -37.81 -8.43 -3.88
CA PHE A 238 -37.11 -8.09 -2.65
C PHE A 238 -36.75 -9.35 -1.82
N VAL A 239 -37.69 -10.29 -1.66
CA VAL A 239 -37.43 -11.55 -0.94
C VAL A 239 -36.33 -12.39 -1.63
N LEU A 240 -36.37 -12.47 -2.96
CA LEU A 240 -35.32 -13.14 -3.73
C LEU A 240 -33.97 -12.47 -3.53
N ALA A 241 -33.91 -11.14 -3.58
CA ALA A 241 -32.69 -10.37 -3.42
C ALA A 241 -32.06 -10.54 -2.01
N ILE A 242 -32.89 -10.51 -0.96
CA ILE A 242 -32.45 -10.81 0.41
C ILE A 242 -31.94 -12.24 0.53
N THR A 243 -32.67 -13.21 -0.03
CA THR A 243 -32.26 -14.62 0.01
C THR A 243 -30.92 -14.83 -0.71
N ALA A 244 -30.76 -14.22 -1.90
CA ALA A 244 -29.50 -14.26 -2.64
C ALA A 244 -28.34 -13.61 -1.84
N SER A 245 -28.62 -12.50 -1.15
CA SER A 245 -27.65 -11.82 -0.28
C SER A 245 -27.20 -12.70 0.89
N ILE A 246 -28.14 -13.37 1.56
CA ILE A 246 -27.85 -14.28 2.69
C ILE A 246 -27.04 -15.50 2.21
N LEU A 247 -27.43 -16.12 1.10
CA LEU A 247 -26.73 -17.28 0.54
C LEU A 247 -25.34 -16.89 0.00
N GLY A 248 -25.19 -15.73 -0.59
CA GLY A 248 -23.94 -15.21 -1.14
C GLY A 248 -22.91 -14.83 -0.08
N MET A 249 -23.33 -14.63 1.18
CA MET A 249 -22.48 -14.20 2.30
C MET A 249 -21.60 -12.97 1.97
N THR A 250 -22.05 -12.15 1.01
CA THR A 250 -21.29 -10.96 0.62
C THR A 250 -21.44 -9.86 1.68
N PRO A 251 -20.36 -9.08 1.97
CA PRO A 251 -20.44 -7.97 2.89
C PRO A 251 -21.54 -6.99 2.48
N GLY A 252 -22.50 -6.71 3.41
CA GLY A 252 -23.65 -5.84 3.13
C GLY A 252 -24.54 -6.30 1.97
N GLY A 253 -24.42 -7.55 1.49
CA GLY A 253 -25.14 -8.03 0.32
C GLY A 253 -24.71 -7.40 -1.01
N ILE A 254 -23.54 -6.75 -1.05
CA ILE A 254 -23.05 -6.05 -2.25
C ILE A 254 -22.91 -7.01 -3.44
N GLY A 255 -23.48 -6.62 -4.56
CA GLY A 255 -23.51 -7.39 -5.80
C GLY A 255 -24.67 -8.36 -5.87
N THR A 256 -24.85 -9.28 -4.90
CA THR A 256 -25.92 -10.30 -4.98
C THR A 256 -27.32 -9.70 -4.80
N PHE A 257 -27.50 -8.83 -3.80
CA PHE A 257 -28.74 -8.08 -3.62
C PHE A 257 -29.01 -7.14 -4.81
N ASP A 258 -27.99 -6.37 -5.21
CA ASP A 258 -28.14 -5.31 -6.21
C ASP A 258 -28.50 -5.89 -7.58
N VAL A 259 -27.81 -6.96 -8.02
CA VAL A 259 -28.10 -7.60 -9.31
C VAL A 259 -29.47 -8.27 -9.29
N THR A 260 -29.85 -8.95 -8.21
CA THR A 260 -31.16 -9.59 -8.11
C THR A 260 -32.30 -8.58 -8.13
N MET A 261 -32.16 -7.45 -7.42
CA MET A 261 -33.12 -6.36 -7.47
C MET A 261 -33.20 -5.73 -8.86
N LEU A 262 -32.03 -5.50 -9.50
CA LEU A 262 -31.95 -4.89 -10.82
C LEU A 262 -32.66 -5.75 -11.87
N VAL A 263 -32.29 -7.01 -11.99
CA VAL A 263 -32.90 -7.96 -12.94
C VAL A 263 -34.39 -8.16 -12.63
N GLY A 264 -34.75 -8.29 -11.37
CA GLY A 264 -36.14 -8.52 -10.96
C GLY A 264 -37.05 -7.32 -11.25
N LEU A 265 -36.62 -6.08 -10.97
CA LEU A 265 -37.41 -4.89 -11.25
C LEU A 265 -37.43 -4.52 -12.74
N GLN A 266 -36.35 -4.81 -13.49
CA GLN A 266 -36.38 -4.69 -14.96
C GLN A 266 -37.38 -5.65 -15.59
N ALA A 267 -37.47 -6.89 -15.11
CA ALA A 267 -38.48 -7.84 -15.57
C ALA A 267 -39.93 -7.37 -15.28
N LEU A 268 -40.11 -6.45 -14.35
CA LEU A 268 -41.38 -5.78 -14.04
C LEU A 268 -41.61 -4.50 -14.88
N GLY A 269 -40.70 -4.16 -15.78
CA GLY A 269 -40.80 -3.00 -16.69
C GLY A 269 -40.21 -1.70 -16.10
N VAL A 270 -39.45 -1.75 -15.02
CA VAL A 270 -38.77 -0.56 -14.48
C VAL A 270 -37.46 -0.32 -15.26
N PRO A 271 -37.20 0.90 -15.75
CA PRO A 271 -35.96 1.23 -16.43
C PRO A 271 -34.73 0.96 -15.53
N SER A 272 -33.65 0.41 -16.13
CA SER A 272 -32.39 0.07 -15.44
C SER A 272 -31.82 1.23 -14.65
N GLU A 273 -31.88 2.43 -15.23
CA GLU A 273 -31.33 3.66 -14.67
C GLU A 273 -32.06 4.05 -13.37
N LYS A 274 -33.40 3.92 -13.34
CA LYS A 274 -34.19 4.16 -12.11
C LYS A 274 -33.90 3.13 -11.04
N VAL A 275 -33.70 1.85 -11.41
CA VAL A 275 -33.40 0.79 -10.45
C VAL A 275 -31.98 1.01 -9.86
N LEU A 276 -31.01 1.33 -10.68
CA LEU A 276 -29.64 1.62 -10.22
C LEU A 276 -29.61 2.84 -9.29
N LEU A 277 -30.37 3.90 -9.63
CA LEU A 277 -30.50 5.06 -8.77
C LEU A 277 -31.17 4.71 -7.43
N ALA A 278 -32.23 3.89 -7.48
CA ALA A 278 -32.89 3.41 -6.25
C ALA A 278 -31.96 2.60 -5.35
N LEU A 279 -31.17 1.70 -5.94
CA LEU A 279 -30.18 0.92 -5.22
C LEU A 279 -29.08 1.79 -4.61
N PHE A 280 -28.58 2.77 -5.35
CA PHE A 280 -27.61 3.74 -4.84
C PHE A 280 -28.17 4.52 -3.64
N LEU A 281 -29.38 5.08 -3.75
CA LEU A 281 -30.04 5.81 -2.67
C LEU A 281 -30.29 4.91 -1.44
N TYR A 282 -30.67 3.66 -1.66
CA TYR A 282 -30.82 2.66 -0.60
C TYR A 282 -29.47 2.39 0.10
N ARG A 283 -28.38 2.23 -0.65
CA ARG A 283 -27.05 2.03 -0.08
C ARG A 283 -26.59 3.23 0.76
N VAL A 284 -26.80 4.44 0.25
CA VAL A 284 -26.43 5.65 0.99
C VAL A 284 -27.25 5.77 2.26
N SER A 285 -28.58 5.64 2.19
CA SER A 285 -29.48 5.89 3.32
C SER A 285 -29.45 4.80 4.39
N TYR A 286 -29.37 3.53 3.99
CA TYR A 286 -29.42 2.38 4.91
C TYR A 286 -28.06 1.92 5.42
N TYR A 287 -26.97 2.09 4.66
CA TYR A 287 -25.64 1.62 5.08
C TYR A 287 -24.68 2.77 5.39
N ILE A 288 -24.50 3.73 4.47
CA ILE A 288 -23.43 4.73 4.59
C ILE A 288 -23.77 5.73 5.70
N VAL A 289 -24.95 6.34 5.68
CA VAL A 289 -25.34 7.37 6.67
C VAL A 289 -25.37 6.79 8.09
N PRO A 290 -26.03 5.64 8.39
CA PRO A 290 -25.97 5.04 9.72
C PRO A 290 -24.58 4.65 10.16
N LEU A 291 -23.71 4.19 9.26
CA LEU A 291 -22.31 3.89 9.57
C LEU A 291 -21.56 5.16 9.98
N LEU A 292 -21.69 6.26 9.26
CA LEU A 292 -21.04 7.52 9.60
C LEU A 292 -21.49 8.03 10.99
N ILE A 293 -22.79 7.93 11.28
CA ILE A 293 -23.33 8.23 12.63
C ILE A 293 -22.72 7.28 13.66
N GLY A 294 -22.69 5.97 13.38
CA GLY A 294 -22.13 4.96 14.27
C GLY A 294 -20.65 5.15 14.56
N LEU A 295 -19.86 5.47 13.55
CA LEU A 295 -18.44 5.79 13.69
C LEU A 295 -18.23 7.07 14.52
N GLY A 296 -19.01 8.11 14.29
CA GLY A 296 -18.98 9.33 15.08
C GLY A 296 -19.30 9.09 16.56
N LEU A 297 -20.32 8.27 16.82
CA LEU A 297 -20.69 7.84 18.18
C LEU A 297 -19.59 6.98 18.83
N TYR A 298 -18.95 6.11 18.08
CA TYR A 298 -17.85 5.26 18.54
C TYR A 298 -16.63 6.07 18.93
N VAL A 299 -16.20 6.98 18.07
CA VAL A 299 -15.08 7.91 18.33
C VAL A 299 -15.35 8.75 19.59
N ASN A 300 -16.59 9.28 19.73
CA ASN A 300 -16.96 10.06 20.91
C ASN A 300 -16.93 9.23 22.22
N GLU A 301 -17.25 7.91 22.16
CA GLU A 301 -17.16 7.05 23.34
C GLU A 301 -15.71 6.69 23.66
N LEU A 302 -14.93 6.38 22.67
CA LEU A 302 -13.51 6.11 22.83
C LEU A 302 -12.77 7.29 23.49
N ASN A 303 -13.09 8.51 23.10
CA ASN A 303 -12.50 9.71 23.70
C ASN A 303 -12.79 9.87 25.20
N LYS A 304 -13.84 9.22 25.74
CA LYS A 304 -14.20 9.32 27.16
C LYS A 304 -13.58 8.26 28.05
N THR A 305 -13.29 7.08 27.52
CA THR A 305 -12.95 5.88 28.30
C THR A 305 -11.50 5.44 28.19
N VAL A 306 -10.71 6.09 27.38
CA VAL A 306 -9.42 5.57 26.93
C VAL A 306 -8.25 6.33 27.56
N SER A 307 -7.21 5.59 27.98
CA SER A 307 -5.91 6.13 28.38
C SER A 307 -5.29 7.01 27.28
N SER A 308 -4.36 7.90 27.62
CA SER A 308 -3.69 8.80 26.67
C SER A 308 -3.09 8.08 25.46
N GLU A 309 -2.53 6.88 25.65
CA GLU A 309 -1.91 6.05 24.59
C GLU A 309 -2.92 5.53 23.57
N ALA A 310 -4.11 5.10 24.01
CA ALA A 310 -5.11 4.64 23.08
C ALA A 310 -5.89 5.77 22.41
N LYS A 311 -5.88 7.00 22.94
CA LYS A 311 -6.36 8.20 22.22
C LYS A 311 -5.53 8.45 20.98
N GLU A 312 -4.21 8.34 21.07
CA GLU A 312 -3.29 8.49 19.95
C GLU A 312 -3.57 7.47 18.83
N LEU A 313 -3.82 6.19 19.21
CA LEU A 313 -4.20 5.15 18.24
C LEU A 313 -5.53 5.47 17.55
N ILE A 314 -6.52 5.98 18.27
CA ILE A 314 -7.84 6.34 17.73
C ILE A 314 -7.74 7.54 16.80
N GLU A 315 -7.00 8.58 17.17
CA GLU A 315 -6.73 9.72 16.31
C GLU A 315 -6.06 9.27 15.02
N LEU A 316 -5.10 8.36 15.10
CA LEU A 316 -4.40 7.80 13.95
C LEU A 316 -5.33 7.00 13.02
N VAL A 317 -6.24 6.20 13.56
CA VAL A 317 -7.22 5.43 12.76
C VAL A 317 -8.27 6.36 12.16
N THR A 318 -8.78 7.31 12.94
CA THR A 318 -9.80 8.27 12.49
C THR A 318 -9.26 9.21 11.42
N SER A 319 -8.03 9.72 11.58
CA SER A 319 -7.39 10.56 10.58
C SER A 319 -7.20 9.82 9.27
N LYS A 320 -6.77 8.55 9.30
CA LYS A 320 -6.65 7.71 8.10
C LYS A 320 -8.00 7.50 7.41
N ILE A 321 -9.06 7.16 8.14
CA ILE A 321 -10.39 6.95 7.56
C ILE A 321 -10.91 8.25 6.94
N SER A 322 -10.82 9.37 7.66
CA SER A 322 -11.22 10.69 7.16
C SER A 322 -10.46 11.07 5.90
N TYR A 323 -9.17 10.74 5.84
CA TYR A 323 -8.34 10.96 4.66
C TYR A 323 -8.81 10.15 3.45
N TYR A 324 -9.14 8.87 3.62
CA TYR A 324 -9.67 8.05 2.52
C TYR A 324 -11.04 8.53 2.06
N ILE A 325 -11.90 8.97 2.98
CA ILE A 325 -13.19 9.60 2.64
C ILE A 325 -12.97 10.86 1.79
N LEU A 326 -12.05 11.74 2.23
CA LEU A 326 -11.71 12.96 1.49
C LEU A 326 -11.24 12.64 0.07
N VAL A 327 -10.32 11.70 -0.10
CA VAL A 327 -9.82 11.31 -1.42
C VAL A 327 -10.93 10.76 -2.32
N THR A 328 -11.85 9.99 -1.74
CA THR A 328 -13.02 9.48 -2.46
C THR A 328 -13.96 10.61 -2.90
N LEU A 329 -14.18 11.61 -2.05
CA LEU A 329 -15.00 12.79 -2.39
C LEU A 329 -14.35 13.64 -3.50
N ILE A 330 -13.02 13.80 -3.48
CA ILE A 330 -12.29 14.47 -4.55
C ILE A 330 -12.40 13.69 -5.86
N PHE A 331 -12.34 12.37 -5.81
CA PHE A 331 -12.56 11.51 -6.97
C PHE A 331 -13.97 11.68 -7.54
N ILE A 332 -14.98 11.70 -6.68
CA ILE A 332 -16.39 11.97 -7.08
C ILE A 332 -16.53 13.37 -7.69
N ALA A 333 -15.90 14.39 -7.09
CA ALA A 333 -15.91 15.75 -7.66
C ALA A 333 -15.28 15.77 -9.07
N GLY A 334 -14.21 15.01 -9.30
CA GLY A 334 -13.59 14.85 -10.62
C GLY A 334 -14.53 14.19 -11.63
N ILE A 335 -15.29 13.15 -11.24
CA ILE A 335 -16.30 12.52 -12.09
C ILE A 335 -17.43 13.51 -12.43
N LEU A 336 -17.96 14.22 -11.43
CA LEU A 336 -19.02 15.20 -11.63
C LEU A 336 -18.57 16.31 -12.60
N ALA A 337 -17.35 16.79 -12.46
CA ALA A 337 -16.75 17.79 -13.35
C ALA A 337 -16.66 17.34 -14.82
N ILE A 338 -16.53 16.05 -15.08
CA ILE A 338 -16.50 15.50 -16.44
C ILE A 338 -17.92 15.26 -16.96
N VAL A 339 -18.75 14.63 -16.13
CA VAL A 339 -20.07 14.12 -16.55
C VAL A 339 -21.06 15.24 -16.77
N LEU A 340 -21.15 16.24 -15.86
CA LEU A 340 -22.14 17.31 -15.96
C LEU A 340 -22.01 18.16 -17.27
N PRO A 341 -20.81 18.64 -17.65
CA PRO A 341 -20.65 19.32 -18.93
C PRO A 341 -20.89 18.43 -20.16
N LEU A 342 -20.43 17.14 -20.12
CA LEU A 342 -20.66 16.22 -21.25
C LEU A 342 -22.14 15.96 -21.54
N MET A 343 -23.01 16.03 -20.52
CA MET A 343 -24.46 15.93 -20.73
C MET A 343 -25.00 17.05 -21.62
N ASN A 344 -24.42 18.24 -21.56
CA ASN A 344 -24.81 19.37 -22.39
C ASN A 344 -24.48 19.10 -23.89
N TYR A 345 -23.33 18.44 -24.17
CA TYR A 345 -22.93 18.03 -25.52
C TYR A 345 -23.78 16.89 -26.11
N LEU A 346 -24.43 16.09 -25.26
CA LEU A 346 -25.29 14.99 -25.68
C LEU A 346 -26.75 15.41 -26.00
N ASN A 347 -27.05 16.72 -26.12
CA ASN A 347 -28.39 17.28 -26.43
C ASN A 347 -29.49 16.76 -25.49
N ILE A 348 -29.21 16.50 -24.25
CA ILE A 348 -30.25 16.16 -23.28
C ILE A 348 -30.87 17.46 -22.85
N ASN A 349 -32.06 17.76 -23.46
CA ASN A 349 -32.87 18.95 -23.24
C ASN A 349 -32.95 19.40 -21.77
N THR A 350 -32.00 20.19 -21.31
CA THR A 350 -32.23 21.09 -20.22
C THR A 350 -32.63 22.42 -20.86
N LYS A 351 -33.91 22.80 -20.66
CA LYS A 351 -34.46 24.10 -21.10
C LYS A 351 -33.59 25.24 -20.55
N LEU A 352 -32.72 25.77 -21.37
CA LEU A 352 -32.14 27.10 -21.19
C LEU A 352 -31.92 27.71 -22.56
N ASP A 353 -32.97 28.37 -23.06
CA ASP A 353 -32.92 29.36 -24.15
C ASP A 353 -32.13 30.58 -23.61
N ILE A 354 -30.91 30.77 -24.08
CA ILE A 354 -30.28 32.10 -24.10
C ILE A 354 -29.35 32.16 -25.32
N ASN A 355 -29.87 32.69 -26.41
CA ASN A 355 -29.11 33.10 -27.60
C ASN A 355 -28.21 34.28 -27.23
N ASN A 356 -26.92 34.12 -27.20
CA ASN A 356 -25.80 35.07 -27.33
C ASN A 356 -24.59 34.86 -26.44
N MET A 357 -24.50 33.79 -25.62
CA MET A 357 -23.29 33.46 -24.82
C MET A 357 -22.70 32.06 -25.14
N ILE A 358 -23.00 31.49 -26.30
CA ILE A 358 -22.71 30.08 -26.63
C ILE A 358 -21.20 29.79 -26.56
N TYR A 359 -20.34 30.62 -27.13
CA TYR A 359 -18.89 30.37 -27.16
C TYR A 359 -18.22 30.46 -25.80
N PHE A 360 -18.61 31.39 -24.90
CA PHE A 360 -18.06 31.46 -23.57
C PHE A 360 -18.52 30.32 -22.66
N LYS A 361 -19.75 29.83 -22.88
CA LYS A 361 -20.31 28.73 -22.12
C LYS A 361 -19.69 27.38 -22.50
N GLU A 362 -19.46 27.16 -23.79
CA GLU A 362 -18.72 26.00 -24.33
C GLU A 362 -17.29 25.96 -23.81
N PHE A 363 -16.53 27.06 -23.88
CA PHE A 363 -15.18 27.16 -23.36
C PHE A 363 -15.11 26.91 -21.84
N SER A 364 -16.14 27.37 -21.09
CA SER A 364 -16.20 27.13 -19.63
C SER A 364 -16.49 25.67 -19.30
N ASN A 365 -17.28 24.96 -20.10
CA ASN A 365 -17.52 23.52 -19.98
C ASN A 365 -16.23 22.71 -20.20
N ASP A 366 -15.45 23.06 -21.22
CA ASP A 366 -14.16 22.42 -21.50
C ASP A 366 -13.18 22.60 -20.34
N ILE A 367 -13.12 23.78 -19.72
CA ILE A 367 -12.29 24.03 -18.53
C ILE A 367 -12.71 23.10 -17.37
N VAL A 368 -14.02 22.94 -17.14
CA VAL A 368 -14.51 22.06 -16.07
C VAL A 368 -14.12 20.60 -16.34
N ILE A 369 -14.22 20.12 -17.57
CA ILE A 369 -13.80 18.76 -17.94
C ILE A 369 -12.28 18.59 -17.70
N VAL A 370 -11.48 19.56 -18.13
CA VAL A 370 -10.03 19.55 -17.88
C VAL A 370 -9.71 19.49 -16.39
N LEU A 371 -10.36 20.32 -15.58
CA LEU A 371 -10.20 20.32 -14.12
C LEU A 371 -10.66 18.98 -13.51
N GLY A 372 -11.74 18.39 -14.02
CA GLY A 372 -12.22 17.07 -13.62
C GLY A 372 -11.18 15.98 -13.83
N ILE A 373 -10.57 15.94 -15.01
CA ILE A 373 -9.50 14.99 -15.32
C ILE A 373 -8.28 15.19 -14.40
N ILE A 374 -7.89 16.45 -14.16
CA ILE A 374 -6.82 16.79 -13.23
C ILE A 374 -7.17 16.30 -11.81
N LEU A 375 -8.39 16.52 -11.31
CA LEU A 375 -8.84 16.06 -10.00
C LEU A 375 -8.82 14.53 -9.88
N LEU A 376 -9.23 13.79 -10.92
CA LEU A 376 -9.13 12.33 -10.93
C LEU A 376 -7.68 11.85 -10.79
N ILE A 377 -6.76 12.48 -11.49
CA ILE A 377 -5.33 12.15 -11.40
C ILE A 377 -4.78 12.53 -10.02
N LEU A 378 -5.13 13.72 -9.51
CA LEU A 378 -4.71 14.18 -8.18
C LEU A 378 -5.25 13.29 -7.06
N SER A 379 -6.48 12.79 -7.15
CA SER A 379 -7.03 11.86 -6.17
C SER A 379 -6.17 10.59 -6.02
N LYS A 380 -5.65 10.05 -7.13
CA LYS A 380 -4.69 8.94 -7.11
C LYS A 380 -3.36 9.32 -6.46
N PHE A 381 -2.85 10.53 -6.74
CA PHE A 381 -1.62 11.01 -6.12
C PHE A 381 -1.79 11.23 -4.61
N LEU A 382 -2.92 11.76 -4.16
CA LEU A 382 -3.26 11.92 -2.75
C LEU A 382 -3.21 10.58 -1.99
N LEU A 383 -3.64 9.46 -2.58
CA LEU A 383 -3.56 8.14 -1.94
C LEU A 383 -2.14 7.71 -1.57
N SER A 384 -1.14 8.15 -2.31
CA SER A 384 0.25 7.69 -2.17
C SER A 384 1.21 8.75 -1.66
N HIS A 385 0.83 10.03 -1.68
CA HIS A 385 1.74 11.14 -1.43
C HIS A 385 1.10 12.21 -0.55
N LYS A 386 1.81 12.59 0.52
CA LYS A 386 1.37 13.62 1.48
C LYS A 386 2.16 14.92 1.32
N ASP A 387 2.31 15.38 0.08
CA ASP A 387 3.15 16.51 -0.29
C ASP A 387 2.35 17.83 -0.33
N LYS A 388 2.92 18.90 0.22
CA LYS A 388 2.31 20.25 0.22
C LYS A 388 1.98 20.77 -1.17
N SER A 389 2.81 20.44 -2.18
CA SER A 389 2.56 20.85 -3.56
C SER A 389 1.31 20.19 -4.14
N ILE A 390 1.08 18.89 -3.89
CA ILE A 390 -0.11 18.16 -4.33
C ILE A 390 -1.36 18.73 -3.63
N TYR A 391 -1.26 19.00 -2.32
CA TYR A 391 -2.32 19.66 -1.57
C TYR A 391 -2.73 21.00 -2.19
N ILE A 392 -1.76 21.90 -2.45
CA ILE A 392 -2.03 23.21 -3.04
C ILE A 392 -2.63 23.06 -4.44
N THR A 393 -2.08 22.20 -5.29
CA THR A 393 -2.61 21.95 -6.63
C THR A 393 -4.04 21.42 -6.58
N THR A 394 -4.36 20.52 -5.66
CA THR A 394 -5.72 19.99 -5.49
C THR A 394 -6.67 21.08 -4.99
N LEU A 395 -6.26 21.88 -4.02
CA LEU A 395 -7.07 22.98 -3.48
C LEU A 395 -7.36 24.03 -4.56
N THR A 396 -6.34 24.43 -5.32
CA THR A 396 -6.53 25.40 -6.42
C THR A 396 -7.44 24.87 -7.50
N SER A 397 -7.31 23.59 -7.89
CA SER A 397 -8.18 22.94 -8.87
C SER A 397 -9.64 22.89 -8.40
N LEU A 398 -9.90 22.57 -7.13
CA LEU A 398 -11.25 22.55 -6.55
C LEU A 398 -11.86 23.96 -6.46
N VAL A 399 -11.08 24.96 -6.05
CA VAL A 399 -11.54 26.35 -5.98
C VAL A 399 -11.89 26.88 -7.38
N LEU A 400 -11.03 26.62 -8.37
CA LEU A 400 -11.29 26.98 -9.76
C LEU A 400 -12.54 26.28 -10.28
N PHE A 401 -12.70 24.96 -10.03
CA PHE A 401 -13.90 24.23 -10.42
C PHE A 401 -15.14 24.83 -9.78
N THR A 402 -15.11 25.14 -8.48
CA THR A 402 -16.26 25.77 -7.81
C THR A 402 -16.58 27.14 -8.40
N GLY A 403 -15.57 27.96 -8.73
CA GLY A 403 -15.78 29.27 -9.36
C GLY A 403 -16.43 29.15 -10.74
N VAL A 404 -15.97 28.21 -11.58
CA VAL A 404 -16.57 27.96 -12.89
C VAL A 404 -17.97 27.34 -12.77
N ALA A 405 -18.18 26.44 -11.78
CA ALA A 405 -19.48 25.84 -11.51
C ALA A 405 -20.54 26.92 -11.11
N VAL A 406 -20.16 27.90 -10.31
CA VAL A 406 -21.02 29.06 -9.99
C VAL A 406 -21.30 29.88 -11.24
N TYR A 407 -20.30 30.14 -12.08
CA TYR A 407 -20.48 30.88 -13.34
C TYR A 407 -21.40 30.14 -14.32
N LEU A 408 -21.35 28.81 -14.38
CA LEU A 408 -22.20 27.96 -15.20
C LEU A 408 -23.60 27.70 -14.60
N GLU A 409 -23.90 28.35 -13.48
CA GLU A 409 -25.18 28.20 -12.78
C GLU A 409 -25.51 26.76 -12.35
N PHE A 410 -24.50 26.00 -11.88
CA PHE A 410 -24.73 24.67 -11.32
C PHE A 410 -25.70 24.74 -10.15
N GLU A 411 -26.41 23.65 -9.89
CA GLU A 411 -27.40 23.64 -8.82
C GLU A 411 -26.75 23.85 -7.44
N PHE A 412 -27.48 24.46 -6.54
CA PHE A 412 -27.02 24.77 -5.17
C PHE A 412 -26.45 23.54 -4.44
N LYS A 413 -27.04 22.34 -4.66
CA LYS A 413 -26.56 21.09 -4.05
C LYS A 413 -25.14 20.71 -4.49
N GLU A 414 -24.81 20.96 -5.73
CA GLU A 414 -23.49 20.64 -6.33
C GLU A 414 -22.43 21.62 -5.85
N ILE A 415 -22.77 22.91 -5.79
CA ILE A 415 -21.89 23.94 -5.23
C ILE A 415 -21.64 23.68 -3.75
N LEU A 416 -22.69 23.34 -2.97
CA LEU A 416 -22.57 22.99 -1.55
C LEU A 416 -21.65 21.76 -1.35
N PHE A 417 -21.77 20.73 -2.20
CA PHE A 417 -20.89 19.56 -2.17
C PHE A 417 -19.42 19.97 -2.37
N LEU A 418 -19.11 20.80 -3.36
CA LEU A 418 -17.75 21.26 -3.62
C LEU A 418 -17.19 22.08 -2.44
N ILE A 419 -17.99 22.96 -1.86
CA ILE A 419 -17.61 23.73 -0.67
C ILE A 419 -17.29 22.80 0.51
N LEU A 420 -18.09 21.77 0.73
CA LEU A 420 -17.83 20.76 1.77
C LEU A 420 -16.52 20.02 1.53
N VAL A 421 -16.25 19.61 0.28
CA VAL A 421 -14.98 18.94 -0.08
C VAL A 421 -13.78 19.87 0.16
N ILE A 422 -13.89 21.15 -0.21
CA ILE A 422 -12.86 22.16 0.05
C ILE A 422 -12.64 22.33 1.57
N ALA A 423 -13.70 22.45 2.36
CA ALA A 423 -13.62 22.58 3.81
C ALA A 423 -12.92 21.35 4.45
N MET A 424 -13.25 20.13 3.99
CA MET A 424 -12.59 18.91 4.45
C MET A 424 -11.12 18.88 4.05
N LEU A 425 -10.75 19.30 2.84
CA LEU A 425 -9.36 19.38 2.40
C LEU A 425 -8.57 20.39 3.24
N ILE A 426 -9.13 21.56 3.54
CA ILE A 426 -8.50 22.57 4.41
C ILE A 426 -8.29 22.00 5.82
N SER A 427 -9.28 21.31 6.38
CA SER A 427 -9.19 20.66 7.70
C SER A 427 -8.09 19.61 7.75
N SER A 428 -7.82 18.94 6.62
CA SER A 428 -6.80 17.89 6.48
C SER A 428 -5.38 18.43 6.22
N LYS A 429 -5.15 19.75 6.26
CA LYS A 429 -3.84 20.39 5.97
C LYS A 429 -2.67 19.77 6.74
N LYS A 430 -2.88 19.35 7.98
CA LYS A 430 -1.84 18.75 8.85
C LYS A 430 -1.30 17.42 8.31
N GLU A 431 -2.09 16.70 7.50
CA GLU A 431 -1.68 15.43 6.89
C GLU A 431 -0.63 15.62 5.76
N PHE A 432 -0.49 16.85 5.24
CA PHE A 432 0.41 17.18 4.14
C PHE A 432 1.69 17.83 4.69
N TYR A 433 2.55 17.02 5.29
CA TYR A 433 3.75 17.47 5.99
C TYR A 433 5.01 17.48 5.11
N ARG A 434 5.03 16.73 3.99
CA ARG A 434 6.20 16.67 3.10
C ARG A 434 6.43 17.99 2.38
N ASN A 435 7.68 18.46 2.40
CA ASN A 435 8.04 19.74 1.80
C ASN A 435 8.17 19.70 0.28
N SER A 436 8.53 18.52 -0.27
CA SER A 436 8.74 18.37 -1.71
C SER A 436 8.27 17.00 -2.23
N TYR A 437 7.75 16.99 -3.46
CA TYR A 437 7.49 15.78 -4.23
C TYR A 437 8.61 15.56 -5.24
N ILE A 438 9.33 14.45 -5.12
CA ILE A 438 10.41 14.12 -6.03
C ILE A 438 9.88 13.47 -7.29
N VAL A 439 9.95 14.21 -8.38
CA VAL A 439 9.52 13.75 -9.69
C VAL A 439 10.65 12.93 -10.33
N GLN A 440 10.36 11.66 -10.63
CA GLN A 440 11.30 10.79 -11.34
C GLN A 440 11.28 11.07 -12.84
N ARG A 441 12.45 11.09 -13.50
CA ARG A 441 12.56 11.27 -14.97
C ARG A 441 11.69 10.28 -15.75
N ARG A 442 11.60 9.03 -15.31
CA ARG A 442 10.75 8.02 -15.95
C ARG A 442 9.28 8.42 -15.93
N LYS A 443 8.78 9.01 -14.84
CA LYS A 443 7.40 9.50 -14.76
C LYS A 443 7.15 10.66 -15.71
N ILE A 444 8.11 11.58 -15.86
CA ILE A 444 8.03 12.68 -16.83
C ILE A 444 7.99 12.11 -18.26
N ALA A 445 8.90 11.20 -18.59
CA ALA A 445 8.93 10.57 -19.92
C ALA A 445 7.61 9.82 -20.22
N MET A 446 7.03 9.15 -19.22
CA MET A 446 5.72 8.51 -19.34
C MET A 446 4.61 9.54 -19.58
N CYS A 447 4.58 10.65 -18.84
CA CYS A 447 3.60 11.72 -19.05
C CYS A 447 3.72 12.34 -20.44
N ILE A 448 4.95 12.60 -20.91
CA ILE A 448 5.20 13.08 -22.28
C ILE A 448 4.65 12.09 -23.31
N LEU A 449 4.95 10.79 -23.15
CA LEU A 449 4.44 9.75 -24.04
C LEU A 449 2.92 9.71 -24.07
N ILE A 450 2.26 9.75 -22.89
CA ILE A 450 0.80 9.77 -22.79
C ILE A 450 0.23 11.04 -23.43
N THR A 451 0.85 12.20 -23.25
CA THR A 451 0.42 13.47 -23.88
C THR A 451 0.50 13.37 -25.41
N ILE A 452 1.60 12.84 -25.94
CA ILE A 452 1.75 12.64 -27.40
C ILE A 452 0.71 11.65 -27.91
N THR A 453 0.51 10.54 -27.23
CA THR A 453 -0.48 9.51 -27.62
C THR A 453 -1.89 10.07 -27.58
N SER A 454 -2.27 10.83 -26.53
CA SER A 454 -3.59 11.46 -26.46
C SER A 454 -3.83 12.49 -27.57
N TYR A 455 -2.79 13.23 -27.96
CA TYR A 455 -2.87 14.14 -29.12
C TYR A 455 -3.13 13.39 -30.42
N PHE A 456 -2.41 12.30 -30.68
CA PHE A 456 -2.65 11.49 -31.90
C PHE A 456 -4.05 10.89 -31.93
N ILE A 457 -4.54 10.36 -30.81
CA ILE A 457 -5.92 9.81 -30.72
C ILE A 457 -6.93 10.91 -30.96
N TYR A 458 -6.76 12.09 -30.35
CA TYR A 458 -7.63 13.26 -30.60
C TYR A 458 -7.68 13.62 -32.08
N LYS A 459 -6.52 13.70 -32.76
CA LYS A 459 -6.42 14.02 -34.19
C LYS A 459 -7.12 12.98 -35.06
N LEU A 460 -6.96 11.68 -34.77
CA LEU A 460 -7.62 10.61 -35.49
C LEU A 460 -9.15 10.71 -35.37
N CYS A 461 -9.67 10.97 -34.18
CA CYS A 461 -11.12 11.14 -33.96
C CYS A 461 -11.68 12.40 -34.65
N TYR A 462 -10.90 13.51 -34.64
CA TYR A 462 -11.28 14.75 -35.33
C TYR A 462 -11.50 14.57 -36.83
N PHE A 463 -10.68 13.74 -37.50
CA PHE A 463 -10.85 13.45 -38.94
C PHE A 463 -12.07 12.59 -39.26
N GLU A 464 -12.55 11.78 -38.28
CA GLU A 464 -13.73 10.91 -38.53
C GLU A 464 -15.09 11.59 -38.28
N GLY A 465 -15.16 12.70 -37.53
CA GLY A 465 -16.33 13.60 -37.36
C GLY A 465 -17.60 12.94 -36.80
N ARG A 466 -17.50 11.84 -36.05
CA ARG A 466 -18.66 11.02 -35.70
C ARG A 466 -19.35 11.34 -34.37
N PHE A 467 -18.66 11.96 -33.41
CA PHE A 467 -19.22 12.19 -32.06
C PHE A 467 -18.54 13.38 -31.36
N GLU A 468 -19.20 14.53 -31.37
CA GLU A 468 -18.74 15.79 -30.76
C GLU A 468 -18.34 15.65 -29.28
N ALA A 469 -19.14 14.94 -28.48
CA ALA A 469 -18.82 14.69 -27.04
C ALA A 469 -17.54 13.87 -26.83
N ILE A 470 -17.23 12.91 -27.69
CA ILE A 470 -16.01 12.11 -27.62
C ILE A 470 -14.79 12.96 -28.02
N GLU A 471 -14.96 13.75 -29.06
CA GLU A 471 -13.92 14.67 -29.54
C GLU A 471 -13.55 15.68 -28.45
N THR A 472 -14.55 16.32 -27.85
CA THR A 472 -14.34 17.24 -26.70
C THR A 472 -13.61 16.57 -25.54
N LEU A 473 -14.05 15.37 -25.14
CA LEU A 473 -13.43 14.63 -24.04
C LEU A 473 -11.96 14.29 -24.34
N LEU A 474 -11.64 13.89 -25.57
CA LEU A 474 -10.29 13.57 -25.98
C LEU A 474 -9.40 14.82 -26.07
N GLY A 475 -9.94 15.95 -26.58
CA GLY A 475 -9.28 17.24 -26.58
C GLY A 475 -8.96 17.74 -25.18
N CYS A 476 -9.94 17.71 -24.28
CA CYS A 476 -9.78 18.06 -22.86
C CYS A 476 -8.78 17.12 -22.16
N THR A 477 -8.78 15.82 -22.49
CA THR A 477 -7.79 14.86 -21.95
C THR A 477 -6.37 15.23 -22.39
N TYR A 478 -6.17 15.57 -23.65
CA TYR A 478 -4.88 16.04 -24.14
C TYR A 478 -4.40 17.29 -23.40
N ILE A 479 -5.28 18.31 -23.25
CA ILE A 479 -4.96 19.57 -22.56
C ILE A 479 -4.62 19.27 -21.09
N ALA A 480 -5.40 18.47 -20.39
CA ALA A 480 -5.15 18.10 -19.01
C ALA A 480 -3.78 17.39 -18.83
N MET A 481 -3.48 16.43 -19.71
CA MET A 481 -2.19 15.71 -19.71
C MET A 481 -1.01 16.64 -20.02
N PHE A 482 -1.20 17.59 -20.93
CA PHE A 482 -0.21 18.62 -21.23
C PHE A 482 0.08 19.49 -20.01
N ILE A 483 -0.96 20.00 -19.33
CA ILE A 483 -0.83 20.82 -18.10
C ILE A 483 -0.10 20.02 -17.02
N ILE A 484 -0.48 18.76 -16.78
CA ILE A 484 0.17 17.90 -15.78
C ILE A 484 1.64 17.68 -16.13
N THR A 485 1.96 17.46 -17.41
CA THR A 485 3.34 17.28 -17.87
C THR A 485 4.18 18.52 -17.60
N VAL A 486 3.66 19.72 -17.90
CA VAL A 486 4.31 21.00 -17.61
C VAL A 486 4.52 21.18 -16.10
N ILE A 487 3.49 20.92 -15.27
CA ILE A 487 3.60 21.00 -13.81
C ILE A 487 4.70 20.03 -13.32
N MET A 488 4.73 18.80 -13.80
CA MET A 488 5.74 17.81 -13.39
C MET A 488 7.16 18.24 -13.80
N ILE A 489 7.32 18.85 -14.96
CA ILE A 489 8.62 19.39 -15.40
C ILE A 489 9.03 20.55 -14.49
N MET A 490 8.13 21.50 -14.21
CA MET A 490 8.40 22.61 -13.29
C MET A 490 8.78 22.11 -11.88
N MET A 491 8.04 21.14 -11.35
CA MET A 491 8.35 20.52 -10.06
C MET A 491 9.70 19.82 -10.07
N TYR A 492 10.07 19.16 -11.17
CA TYR A 492 11.37 18.51 -11.32
C TYR A 492 12.53 19.51 -11.20
N TYR A 493 12.43 20.66 -11.86
CA TYR A 493 13.49 21.71 -11.79
C TYR A 493 13.50 22.38 -10.42
N LYS A 494 12.34 22.78 -9.86
CA LYS A 494 12.24 23.42 -8.54
C LYS A 494 12.80 22.55 -7.42
N ASN A 495 12.50 21.26 -7.41
CA ASN A 495 12.95 20.35 -6.36
C ASN A 495 14.43 19.97 -6.46
N ARG A 496 15.10 20.30 -7.57
CA ARG A 496 16.54 20.08 -7.73
C ARG A 496 17.36 21.04 -6.85
N GLU A 497 16.79 22.17 -6.46
CA GLU A 497 17.41 23.16 -5.56
C GLU A 497 17.18 22.81 -4.08
N ASN A 498 16.08 22.15 -3.73
CA ASN A 498 15.74 21.74 -2.37
C ASN A 498 16.31 20.33 -2.06
N THR A 499 17.62 20.16 -2.14
CA THR A 499 18.25 18.88 -1.80
C THR A 499 18.54 18.76 -0.32
N ILE A 500 18.40 17.55 0.24
CA ILE A 500 18.95 17.15 1.55
C ILE A 500 20.40 17.65 1.62
N SER A 501 20.80 18.10 2.80
CA SER A 501 22.12 18.68 3.02
C SER A 501 23.22 17.91 2.28
N LYS A 502 24.06 18.65 1.56
CA LYS A 502 25.19 18.08 0.82
C LYS A 502 26.39 17.81 1.75
N ILE A 503 26.16 17.46 3.01
CA ILE A 503 27.18 17.21 4.00
C ILE A 503 27.98 15.99 3.57
N THR A 504 29.25 16.18 3.36
CA THR A 504 30.25 15.15 3.07
C THR A 504 31.18 14.97 4.29
N LEU A 505 32.11 14.02 4.21
CA LEU A 505 33.08 13.86 5.29
C LEU A 505 33.86 15.13 5.58
N GLN A 506 34.21 15.93 4.57
CA GLN A 506 34.97 17.17 4.74
C GLN A 506 34.26 18.18 5.63
N ASP A 507 32.92 18.17 5.62
CA ASP A 507 32.08 19.11 6.37
C ASP A 507 31.87 18.70 7.84
N CYS A 508 32.07 17.41 8.17
CA CYS A 508 31.74 16.83 9.49
C CYS A 508 32.79 15.81 9.97
N LYS A 509 34.04 15.97 9.56
CA LYS A 509 35.11 15.00 9.79
C LYS A 509 35.32 14.71 11.27
N ASP A 510 35.37 15.76 12.10
CA ASP A 510 35.66 15.63 13.52
C ASP A 510 34.55 14.89 14.25
N ASP A 511 33.26 15.20 13.96
CA ASP A 511 32.11 14.48 14.53
C ASP A 511 32.12 12.99 14.12
N VAL A 512 32.44 12.67 12.87
CA VAL A 512 32.51 11.28 12.38
C VAL A 512 33.64 10.51 13.04
N LEU A 513 34.83 11.11 13.18
CA LEU A 513 35.98 10.49 13.82
C LEU A 513 35.71 10.25 15.31
N ASP A 514 35.13 11.21 16.03
CA ASP A 514 34.72 11.07 17.43
C ASP A 514 33.74 9.89 17.62
N ILE A 515 32.75 9.74 16.73
CA ILE A 515 31.81 8.62 16.78
C ILE A 515 32.54 7.29 16.57
N ILE A 516 33.44 7.20 15.60
CA ILE A 516 34.21 5.98 15.31
C ILE A 516 35.10 5.63 16.50
N GLU A 517 35.75 6.60 17.11
CA GLU A 517 36.63 6.39 18.25
C GLU A 517 35.87 5.90 19.49
N ARG A 518 34.70 6.47 19.78
CA ARG A 518 33.89 6.10 20.95
C ARG A 518 33.16 4.78 20.81
N PHE A 519 32.62 4.50 19.63
CA PHE A 519 31.67 3.41 19.45
C PHE A 519 32.16 2.31 18.49
N GLY A 520 33.27 2.54 17.81
CA GLY A 520 33.77 1.63 16.81
C GLY A 520 33.06 1.71 15.45
N GLY A 521 33.26 0.68 14.63
CA GLY A 521 32.75 0.67 13.29
C GLY A 521 32.33 -0.71 12.77
N THR A 522 32.26 -0.81 11.45
CA THR A 522 31.90 -2.02 10.70
C THR A 522 32.78 -2.13 9.45
N SER A 523 32.69 -3.24 8.73
CA SER A 523 33.39 -3.44 7.45
C SER A 523 33.07 -2.39 6.38
N TYR A 524 32.06 -1.56 6.59
CA TYR A 524 31.67 -0.49 5.67
C TYR A 524 32.12 0.90 6.12
N THR A 525 32.61 1.03 7.37
CA THR A 525 32.95 2.34 7.96
C THR A 525 34.07 3.04 7.18
N HIS A 526 35.12 2.32 6.80
CA HIS A 526 36.29 2.89 6.12
C HIS A 526 35.97 3.56 4.77
N TYR A 527 34.86 3.16 4.11
CA TYR A 527 34.41 3.79 2.87
C TYR A 527 34.02 5.27 3.02
N VAL A 528 33.90 5.79 4.26
CA VAL A 528 33.66 7.22 4.51
C VAL A 528 34.80 8.09 3.96
N TYR A 529 36.06 7.59 3.97
CA TYR A 529 37.23 8.30 3.50
C TYR A 529 37.29 8.47 1.97
N LEU A 530 36.47 7.74 1.20
CA LEU A 530 36.30 7.98 -0.25
C LEU A 530 35.66 9.34 -0.54
N ASN A 531 35.03 9.98 0.45
CA ASN A 531 34.35 11.27 0.37
C ASN A 531 33.39 11.40 -0.83
N ASP A 532 32.86 10.27 -1.26
CA ASP A 532 31.95 10.16 -2.40
C ASP A 532 30.50 9.91 -1.99
N LYS A 533 30.25 9.77 -0.68
CA LYS A 533 28.95 9.58 -0.06
C LYS A 533 28.57 10.79 0.79
N LYS A 534 27.27 10.97 0.97
CA LYS A 534 26.73 11.96 1.90
C LYS A 534 26.64 11.36 3.29
N ILE A 535 26.78 12.22 4.29
CA ILE A 535 26.73 11.83 5.69
C ILE A 535 25.54 12.51 6.36
N TYR A 536 24.84 11.76 7.16
CA TYR A 536 23.86 12.25 8.10
C TYR A 536 24.32 11.86 9.51
N ILE A 537 24.32 12.80 10.43
CA ILE A 537 24.59 12.59 11.84
C ILE A 537 23.30 12.92 12.60
N ASN A 538 22.90 12.08 13.54
CA ASN A 538 21.74 12.33 14.38
C ASN A 538 21.96 13.55 15.31
N LYS A 539 20.88 14.02 15.95
CA LYS A 539 20.91 15.22 16.79
C LYS A 539 21.84 15.09 18.00
N GLU A 540 21.96 13.88 18.56
CA GLU A 540 22.81 13.59 19.70
C GLU A 540 24.29 13.41 19.33
N LYS A 541 24.61 13.47 18.03
CA LYS A 541 25.96 13.32 17.48
C LYS A 541 26.65 12.02 17.94
N ASP A 542 25.89 10.93 17.97
CA ASP A 542 26.39 9.63 18.42
C ASP A 542 26.16 8.49 17.42
N VAL A 543 25.42 8.75 16.31
CA VAL A 543 25.22 7.82 15.21
C VAL A 543 25.29 8.54 13.89
N PHE A 544 25.99 7.96 12.91
CA PHE A 544 26.01 8.48 11.56
C PHE A 544 25.63 7.44 10.49
N PHE A 545 25.16 7.95 9.36
CA PHE A 545 24.76 7.19 8.17
C PHE A 545 25.53 7.70 6.96
N GLN A 546 26.10 6.80 6.19
CA GLN A 546 26.65 7.14 4.87
C GLN A 546 25.70 6.69 3.77
N PHE A 547 25.33 7.61 2.89
CA PHE A 547 24.30 7.33 1.89
C PHE A 547 24.55 8.05 0.56
N GLU A 548 23.86 7.59 -0.48
CA GLU A 548 23.84 8.23 -1.79
C GLU A 548 22.39 8.37 -2.26
N ILE A 549 22.14 9.40 -3.07
CA ILE A 549 20.82 9.71 -3.62
C ILE A 549 20.73 9.20 -5.05
N GLN A 550 19.75 8.33 -5.30
CA GLN A 550 19.41 7.92 -6.65
C GLN A 550 17.91 7.97 -6.87
N GLU A 551 17.46 8.80 -7.81
CA GLU A 551 16.05 9.10 -8.04
C GLU A 551 15.36 9.62 -6.77
N ASN A 552 14.35 8.93 -6.26
CA ASN A 552 13.63 9.28 -5.01
C ASN A 552 14.05 8.40 -3.82
N LYS A 553 15.22 7.79 -3.87
CA LYS A 553 15.71 6.88 -2.83
C LYS A 553 17.02 7.37 -2.25
N LEU A 554 17.19 7.15 -0.93
CA LEU A 554 18.45 7.27 -0.22
C LEU A 554 18.99 5.87 0.03
N PHE A 555 20.05 5.50 -0.68
CA PHE A 555 20.71 4.23 -0.44
C PHE A 555 21.75 4.41 0.67
N VAL A 556 21.52 3.77 1.82
CA VAL A 556 22.44 3.74 2.96
C VAL A 556 23.36 2.53 2.81
N LEU A 557 24.67 2.73 2.95
CA LEU A 557 25.66 1.67 2.85
C LEU A 557 26.01 1.12 4.24
N GLY A 558 25.76 -0.17 4.43
CA GLY A 558 26.00 -0.85 5.70
C GLY A 558 25.00 -0.50 6.80
N PRO A 559 25.18 -1.07 7.99
CA PRO A 559 24.45 -0.66 9.18
C PRO A 559 24.85 0.77 9.59
N PRO A 560 23.95 1.53 10.24
CA PRO A 560 24.31 2.79 10.87
C PRO A 560 25.45 2.60 11.88
N ILE A 561 26.34 3.59 12.00
CA ILE A 561 27.58 3.50 12.75
C ILE A 561 27.47 4.41 13.97
N GLY A 562 27.74 3.89 15.16
CA GLY A 562 27.74 4.64 16.42
C GLY A 562 27.08 3.92 17.59
N ASN A 563 26.45 4.67 18.48
CA ASN A 563 25.84 4.20 19.72
C ASN A 563 24.68 3.23 19.44
N LYS A 564 24.86 1.95 19.83
CA LYS A 564 23.85 0.90 19.63
C LYS A 564 22.57 1.13 20.44
N ASP A 565 22.67 1.77 21.61
CA ASP A 565 21.52 2.03 22.48
C ASP A 565 20.60 3.12 21.89
N ASN A 566 21.17 4.04 21.09
CA ASN A 566 20.42 5.12 20.43
C ASN A 566 20.06 4.81 18.96
N LEU A 567 20.34 3.62 18.49
CA LEU A 567 20.19 3.24 17.09
C LEU A 567 18.74 3.38 16.59
N SER A 568 17.73 3.01 17.39
CA SER A 568 16.32 3.15 17.04
C SER A 568 15.94 4.61 16.79
N ASN A 569 16.31 5.51 17.72
CA ASN A 569 16.00 6.93 17.59
C ASN A 569 16.72 7.56 16.38
N ALA A 570 17.98 7.21 16.18
CA ALA A 570 18.76 7.70 15.05
C ALA A 570 18.15 7.26 13.69
N ILE A 571 17.67 6.02 13.59
CA ILE A 571 16.99 5.50 12.40
C ILE A 571 15.67 6.24 12.17
N ASP A 572 14.88 6.49 13.22
CA ASP A 572 13.63 7.27 13.13
C ASP A 572 13.90 8.72 12.71
N GLU A 573 14.92 9.37 13.25
CA GLU A 573 15.32 10.73 12.85
C GLU A 573 15.73 10.78 11.37
N PHE A 574 16.58 9.84 10.94
CA PHE A 574 17.00 9.73 9.54
C PHE A 574 15.81 9.48 8.60
N TYR A 575 14.90 8.58 9.00
CA TYR A 575 13.70 8.31 8.25
C TYR A 575 12.81 9.54 8.12
N ASN A 576 12.54 10.23 9.24
CA ASN A 576 11.68 11.43 9.26
C ASN A 576 12.29 12.56 8.44
N MET A 577 13.60 12.76 8.50
CA MET A 577 14.33 13.71 7.66
C MET A 577 14.15 13.34 6.18
N ALA A 578 14.43 12.11 5.78
CA ALA A 578 14.30 11.66 4.41
C ALA A 578 12.85 11.80 3.88
N ASP A 579 11.86 11.36 4.68
CA ASP A 579 10.44 11.43 4.34
C ASP A 579 9.94 12.88 4.19
N SER A 580 10.42 13.80 5.02
CA SER A 580 10.08 15.23 4.92
C SER A 580 10.49 15.85 3.58
N TYR A 581 11.54 15.35 2.96
CA TYR A 581 12.00 15.72 1.62
C TYR A 581 11.46 14.83 0.50
N GLY A 582 10.59 13.85 0.83
CA GLY A 582 9.96 12.94 -0.14
C GLY A 582 10.87 11.81 -0.62
N TYR A 583 11.99 11.54 0.08
CA TYR A 583 12.87 10.40 -0.21
C TYR A 583 12.46 9.17 0.61
N THR A 584 12.77 8.00 0.05
CA THR A 584 12.58 6.72 0.74
C THR A 584 13.95 6.10 1.02
N PRO A 585 14.36 5.96 2.29
CA PRO A 585 15.59 5.24 2.61
C PRO A 585 15.52 3.76 2.22
N VAL A 586 16.65 3.26 1.73
CA VAL A 586 16.90 1.85 1.42
C VAL A 586 18.25 1.51 2.05
N PHE A 587 18.27 0.56 2.97
CA PHE A 587 19.50 0.16 3.64
C PHE A 587 20.10 -1.05 2.94
N CYS A 588 21.37 -0.96 2.55
CA CYS A 588 22.09 -1.97 1.79
C CYS A 588 23.13 -2.66 2.66
N ALA A 589 23.21 -3.98 2.57
CA ALA A 589 24.18 -4.81 3.29
C ALA A 589 24.13 -4.70 4.83
N ILE A 590 22.94 -4.53 5.40
CA ILE A 590 22.74 -4.50 6.85
C ILE A 590 22.92 -5.89 7.47
N ASP A 591 23.29 -5.90 8.73
CA ASP A 591 23.47 -7.07 9.57
C ASP A 591 22.18 -7.49 10.30
N ASN A 592 22.25 -8.62 11.00
CA ASN A 592 21.15 -9.13 11.80
C ASN A 592 20.77 -8.20 12.97
N ALA A 593 21.72 -7.45 13.53
CA ALA A 593 21.49 -6.58 14.67
C ALA A 593 20.62 -5.37 14.29
N THR A 594 20.72 -4.88 13.06
CA THR A 594 19.96 -3.73 12.57
C THR A 594 18.51 -4.10 12.19
N ILE A 595 18.22 -5.37 11.90
CA ILE A 595 16.90 -5.84 11.44
C ILE A 595 15.76 -5.45 12.39
N PRO A 596 15.82 -5.70 13.73
CA PRO A 596 14.72 -5.38 14.64
C PRO A 596 14.33 -3.90 14.62
N HIS A 597 15.31 -3.00 14.57
CA HIS A 597 15.10 -1.55 14.56
C HIS A 597 14.36 -1.11 13.26
N LEU A 598 14.77 -1.62 12.12
CA LEU A 598 14.11 -1.33 10.84
C LEU A 598 12.75 -2.01 10.71
N HIS A 599 12.57 -3.21 11.28
CA HIS A 599 11.28 -3.88 11.32
C HIS A 599 10.23 -3.06 12.09
N ALA A 600 10.61 -2.45 13.22
CA ALA A 600 9.74 -1.63 14.05
C ALA A 600 9.12 -0.46 13.25
N ILE A 601 9.84 0.10 12.27
CA ILE A 601 9.35 1.17 11.39
C ILE A 601 8.81 0.69 10.03
N GLY A 602 8.55 -0.62 9.89
CA GLY A 602 7.81 -1.21 8.76
C GLY A 602 8.65 -1.49 7.51
N TYR A 603 9.91 -1.89 7.66
CA TYR A 603 10.77 -2.36 6.58
C TYR A 603 10.60 -3.85 6.32
N HIS A 604 10.76 -4.24 5.06
CA HIS A 604 10.91 -5.60 4.58
C HIS A 604 12.36 -5.86 4.22
N PHE A 605 12.76 -7.12 4.28
CA PHE A 605 14.14 -7.56 4.12
C PHE A 605 14.24 -8.59 3.00
N ILE A 606 15.34 -8.53 2.25
CA ILE A 606 15.74 -9.58 1.31
C ILE A 606 17.22 -9.84 1.55
N LYS A 607 17.58 -11.10 1.70
CA LYS A 607 18.98 -11.50 1.80
C LYS A 607 19.70 -11.22 0.47
N VAL A 608 20.87 -10.56 0.54
CA VAL A 608 21.68 -10.22 -0.64
C VAL A 608 22.95 -11.04 -0.76
N GLY A 609 23.26 -11.84 0.23
CA GLY A 609 24.41 -12.71 0.27
C GLY A 609 24.93 -12.90 1.69
N ASP A 610 26.11 -13.45 1.80
CA ASP A 610 26.81 -13.61 3.08
C ASP A 610 28.15 -12.87 3.06
N ASP A 611 28.46 -12.17 4.13
CA ASP A 611 29.77 -11.64 4.40
C ASP A 611 30.67 -12.76 4.95
N SER A 612 31.90 -12.86 4.50
CA SER A 612 32.72 -14.03 4.73
C SER A 612 34.01 -13.66 5.44
N SER A 613 34.34 -14.36 6.52
CA SER A 613 35.54 -14.12 7.31
C SER A 613 36.32 -15.39 7.57
N VAL A 614 37.63 -15.23 7.63
CA VAL A 614 38.59 -16.27 8.05
C VAL A 614 38.80 -16.12 9.56
N ASP A 615 38.66 -17.23 10.28
CA ASP A 615 39.07 -17.34 11.67
C ASP A 615 40.60 -17.48 11.74
N LEU A 616 41.29 -16.42 12.09
CA LEU A 616 42.75 -16.36 12.11
C LEU A 616 43.35 -17.14 13.28
N GLU A 617 42.63 -17.28 14.40
CA GLU A 617 43.11 -18.06 15.55
C GLU A 617 43.31 -19.53 15.14
N ASN A 618 42.35 -20.08 14.40
CA ASN A 618 42.37 -21.47 13.93
C ASN A 618 42.93 -21.64 12.51
N PHE A 619 43.39 -20.56 11.87
CA PHE A 619 43.94 -20.63 10.52
C PHE A 619 45.29 -21.32 10.51
N THR A 620 45.41 -22.37 9.68
CA THR A 620 46.65 -23.12 9.41
C THR A 620 46.73 -23.50 7.94
N LEU A 621 47.93 -23.56 7.40
CA LEU A 621 48.23 -24.08 6.09
C LEU A 621 48.42 -25.60 6.06
N GLU A 622 48.35 -26.28 7.21
CA GLU A 622 48.52 -27.72 7.31
C GLU A 622 47.31 -28.49 6.77
N GLY A 623 47.49 -29.80 6.57
CA GLY A 623 46.43 -30.68 6.16
C GLY A 623 46.26 -30.79 4.63
N ARG A 624 45.42 -31.76 4.24
CA ARG A 624 45.18 -32.14 2.82
C ARG A 624 44.38 -31.05 2.07
N LYS A 625 43.48 -30.38 2.76
CA LYS A 625 42.63 -29.31 2.19
C LYS A 625 43.48 -28.15 1.66
N MET A 626 44.57 -27.79 2.36
CA MET A 626 45.42 -26.68 2.00
C MET A 626 46.59 -27.05 1.06
N LYS A 627 46.68 -28.30 0.58
CA LYS A 627 47.76 -28.73 -0.32
C LYS A 627 47.84 -27.88 -1.62
N SER A 628 46.70 -27.57 -2.22
CA SER A 628 46.65 -26.73 -3.43
C SER A 628 47.15 -25.29 -3.17
N VAL A 629 46.86 -24.76 -1.99
CA VAL A 629 47.28 -23.42 -1.55
C VAL A 629 48.78 -23.41 -1.31
N ARG A 630 49.32 -24.37 -0.56
CA ARG A 630 50.78 -24.48 -0.37
C ARG A 630 51.54 -24.62 -1.67
N ASN A 631 51.01 -25.40 -2.61
CA ASN A 631 51.63 -25.53 -3.94
C ASN A 631 51.57 -24.22 -4.72
N ALA A 632 50.52 -23.44 -4.58
CA ALA A 632 50.41 -22.09 -5.19
C ALA A 632 51.42 -21.14 -4.56
N MET A 633 51.54 -21.12 -3.24
CA MET A 633 52.52 -20.35 -2.49
C MET A 633 53.95 -20.64 -2.97
N SER A 634 54.35 -21.93 -2.92
CA SER A 634 55.69 -22.34 -3.35
C SER A 634 55.98 -22.06 -4.81
N ARG A 635 55.00 -22.05 -5.68
CA ARG A 635 55.20 -21.70 -7.08
C ARG A 635 55.49 -20.21 -7.23
N VAL A 636 54.69 -19.35 -6.62
CA VAL A 636 54.82 -17.91 -6.67
C VAL A 636 56.15 -17.45 -6.07
N GLU A 637 56.54 -18.05 -4.96
CA GLU A 637 57.86 -17.85 -4.32
C GLU A 637 59.02 -18.23 -5.24
N LYS A 638 58.93 -19.40 -5.89
CA LYS A 638 59.93 -19.88 -6.87
C LYS A 638 60.06 -18.97 -8.10
N GLU A 639 58.96 -18.34 -8.51
CA GLU A 639 58.97 -17.31 -9.54
C GLU A 639 59.50 -15.96 -9.06
N GLY A 640 59.99 -15.88 -7.78
CA GLY A 640 60.69 -14.75 -7.19
C GLY A 640 59.79 -13.58 -6.79
N TYR A 641 58.50 -13.82 -6.54
CA TYR A 641 57.61 -12.79 -6.03
C TYR A 641 57.79 -12.64 -4.50
N SER A 642 57.75 -11.38 -4.06
CA SER A 642 57.78 -11.01 -2.63
C SER A 642 56.58 -10.22 -2.23
N PHE A 643 56.14 -10.35 -0.98
CA PHE A 643 55.05 -9.62 -0.34
C PHE A 643 55.58 -8.62 0.68
N GLU A 644 55.11 -7.38 0.64
CA GLU A 644 55.52 -6.33 1.56
C GLU A 644 54.35 -5.43 1.92
N ILE A 645 54.29 -4.95 3.15
CA ILE A 645 53.31 -3.95 3.61
C ILE A 645 54.00 -2.63 3.82
N ILE A 646 53.48 -1.59 3.21
CA ILE A 646 53.96 -0.22 3.33
C ILE A 646 52.94 0.64 4.02
N ASN A 647 53.40 1.42 5.00
CA ASN A 647 52.52 2.34 5.78
C ASN A 647 52.50 3.74 5.15
N PRO A 648 51.38 4.49 5.25
CA PRO A 648 51.34 5.88 4.87
C PRO A 648 52.30 6.74 5.75
N PRO A 649 52.76 7.93 5.32
CA PRO A 649 52.35 8.60 4.07
C PRO A 649 53.10 8.09 2.83
N PHE A 650 52.37 7.97 1.71
CA PHE A 650 52.94 7.49 0.46
C PHE A 650 53.35 8.65 -0.43
N SER A 651 54.45 8.46 -1.18
CA SER A 651 54.90 9.42 -2.19
C SER A 651 53.99 9.44 -3.41
N ASN A 652 53.92 10.56 -4.08
CA ASN A 652 53.14 10.69 -5.33
C ASN A 652 53.65 9.75 -6.43
N SER A 653 54.95 9.46 -6.49
CA SER A 653 55.53 8.53 -7.44
C SER A 653 55.04 7.10 -7.21
N PHE A 654 55.00 6.67 -5.95
CA PHE A 654 54.46 5.38 -5.55
C PHE A 654 52.98 5.23 -5.89
N LEU A 655 52.14 6.22 -5.52
CA LEU A 655 50.72 6.20 -5.86
C LEU A 655 50.45 6.24 -7.37
N ASN A 656 51.31 6.90 -8.16
CA ASN A 656 51.20 6.86 -9.62
C ASN A 656 51.53 5.50 -10.22
N GLU A 657 52.55 4.79 -9.68
CA GLU A 657 52.84 3.40 -10.05
C GLU A 657 51.66 2.48 -9.76
N LEU A 658 51.04 2.62 -8.61
CA LEU A 658 49.81 1.86 -8.26
C LEU A 658 48.65 2.22 -9.19
N LYS A 659 48.56 3.49 -9.62
CA LYS A 659 47.52 3.93 -10.57
C LYS A 659 47.66 3.23 -11.91
N ASP A 660 48.91 3.13 -12.43
CA ASP A 660 49.18 2.44 -13.68
C ASP A 660 48.78 0.94 -13.61
N ILE A 661 49.03 0.29 -12.47
CA ILE A 661 48.58 -1.09 -12.23
C ILE A 661 47.07 -1.17 -12.22
N SER A 662 46.43 -0.26 -11.52
CA SER A 662 44.96 -0.22 -11.43
C SER A 662 44.30 0.00 -12.80
N ASP A 663 44.85 0.92 -13.62
CA ASP A 663 44.29 1.22 -14.93
C ASP A 663 44.48 0.03 -15.91
N LYS A 664 45.60 -0.64 -15.85
CA LYS A 664 45.83 -1.88 -16.62
C LYS A 664 44.90 -3.01 -16.20
N TRP A 665 44.66 -3.16 -14.88
CA TRP A 665 43.73 -4.15 -14.34
C TRP A 665 42.30 -3.87 -14.78
N LEU A 666 41.90 -2.61 -14.79
CA LEU A 666 40.55 -2.19 -15.25
C LEU A 666 40.37 -2.40 -16.74
N GLY A 667 41.41 -2.11 -17.56
CA GLY A 667 41.31 -2.16 -19.00
C GLY A 667 40.13 -1.31 -19.49
N ASN A 668 39.19 -1.93 -20.23
CA ASN A 668 37.96 -1.26 -20.71
C ASN A 668 36.82 -1.23 -19.69
N ARG A 669 37.00 -1.82 -18.52
CA ARG A 669 36.00 -1.82 -17.44
C ARG A 669 36.02 -0.48 -16.73
N ARG A 670 34.88 -0.14 -16.11
CA ARG A 670 34.76 1.08 -15.29
C ARG A 670 34.86 0.73 -13.82
N GLU A 671 35.29 1.68 -13.00
CA GLU A 671 35.17 1.57 -11.55
C GLU A 671 33.70 1.48 -11.15
N LEU A 672 33.41 0.64 -10.18
CA LEU A 672 32.10 0.56 -9.56
C LEU A 672 31.96 1.67 -8.51
N ASN A 673 30.76 2.15 -8.32
CA ASN A 673 30.49 3.20 -7.34
C ASN A 673 29.76 2.63 -6.12
N PHE A 674 29.82 3.33 -5.01
CA PHE A 674 29.01 3.15 -3.80
C PHE A 674 29.36 1.92 -2.97
N THR A 675 29.33 0.69 -3.51
CA THR A 675 29.43 -0.56 -2.73
C THR A 675 30.85 -1.07 -2.52
N VAL A 676 31.79 -0.54 -3.26
CA VAL A 676 33.21 -0.90 -3.24
C VAL A 676 34.05 0.34 -3.40
N GLY A 677 35.30 0.28 -3.00
CA GLY A 677 36.25 1.35 -3.22
C GLY A 677 36.61 1.57 -4.70
N LYS A 678 37.14 2.74 -4.97
CA LYS A 678 37.75 3.14 -6.23
C LYS A 678 39.15 3.66 -6.01
N PHE A 679 39.97 3.68 -7.05
CA PHE A 679 41.31 4.25 -6.93
C PHE A 679 41.20 5.76 -6.66
N ASP A 680 41.52 6.14 -5.43
CA ASP A 680 41.58 7.51 -4.97
C ASP A 680 42.83 7.70 -4.12
N LYS A 681 43.65 8.74 -4.40
CA LYS A 681 44.93 8.92 -3.71
C LYS A 681 44.77 9.28 -2.24
N ASP A 682 43.80 10.11 -1.93
CA ASP A 682 43.55 10.53 -0.52
C ASP A 682 42.99 9.35 0.31
N TYR A 683 42.12 8.54 -0.30
CA TYR A 683 41.61 7.32 0.31
C TYR A 683 42.74 6.31 0.62
N LEU A 684 43.64 6.10 -0.33
CA LEU A 684 44.78 5.19 -0.16
C LEU A 684 45.74 5.66 0.93
N GLN A 685 45.86 6.95 1.19
CA GLN A 685 46.66 7.50 2.29
C GLN A 685 46.09 7.18 3.68
N CYS A 686 44.86 6.67 3.77
CA CYS A 686 44.18 6.46 5.06
C CYS A 686 44.48 5.08 5.67
N SER A 687 45.23 4.19 4.98
CA SER A 687 45.51 2.85 5.46
C SER A 687 46.77 2.24 4.84
N PRO A 688 47.41 1.22 5.46
CA PRO A 688 48.54 0.52 4.88
C PRO A 688 48.18 -0.16 3.55
N ILE A 689 49.20 -0.33 2.71
CA ILE A 689 49.06 -1.00 1.40
C ILE A 689 49.99 -2.21 1.39
N ALA A 690 49.44 -3.37 1.08
CA ALA A 690 50.20 -4.55 0.74
C ALA A 690 50.52 -4.55 -0.75
N ILE A 691 51.80 -4.78 -1.09
CA ILE A 691 52.28 -4.84 -2.45
C ILE A 691 52.97 -6.16 -2.76
N ILE A 692 52.94 -6.53 -4.00
CA ILE A 692 53.65 -7.69 -4.56
C ILE A 692 54.65 -7.21 -5.59
N LYS A 693 55.92 -7.60 -5.39
CA LYS A 693 57.03 -7.32 -6.27
C LYS A 693 57.47 -8.57 -7.00
N ASN A 694 57.89 -8.45 -8.27
CA ASN A 694 58.58 -9.55 -8.97
C ASN A 694 60.08 -9.55 -8.65
N GLN A 695 60.82 -10.47 -9.25
CA GLN A 695 62.27 -10.61 -9.06
C GLN A 695 63.06 -9.32 -9.38
N ASP A 696 62.57 -8.49 -10.31
CA ASP A 696 63.20 -7.19 -10.71
C ASP A 696 62.83 -6.07 -9.72
N GLY A 697 62.10 -6.32 -8.62
CA GLY A 697 61.63 -5.33 -7.68
C GLY A 697 60.44 -4.46 -8.15
N LYS A 698 59.87 -4.76 -9.30
CA LYS A 698 58.70 -3.99 -9.83
C LYS A 698 57.41 -4.43 -9.18
N ILE A 699 56.59 -3.49 -8.80
CA ILE A 699 55.26 -3.76 -8.24
C ILE A 699 54.37 -4.35 -9.34
N LYS A 700 53.74 -5.50 -9.04
CA LYS A 700 52.85 -6.24 -9.94
C LYS A 700 51.42 -6.30 -9.43
N GLY A 701 51.20 -6.04 -8.16
CA GLY A 701 49.88 -5.99 -7.55
C GLY A 701 49.92 -5.24 -6.24
N PHE A 702 48.74 -4.79 -5.80
CA PHE A 702 48.56 -4.15 -4.52
C PHE A 702 47.14 -4.38 -3.99
N THR A 703 47.02 -4.28 -2.68
CA THR A 703 45.73 -4.17 -1.99
C THR A 703 45.87 -3.23 -0.78
N ASN A 704 44.89 -2.37 -0.55
CA ASN A 704 44.87 -1.58 0.67
C ASN A 704 44.22 -2.37 1.79
N LEU A 705 44.78 -2.25 2.98
CA LEU A 705 44.24 -2.83 4.20
C LEU A 705 43.13 -1.93 4.73
N MET A 706 42.01 -2.52 5.10
CA MET A 706 40.86 -1.77 5.55
C MET A 706 40.50 -2.16 6.99
N PRO A 707 40.74 -1.28 7.98
CA PRO A 707 40.36 -1.55 9.36
C PRO A 707 38.84 -1.56 9.52
N VAL A 708 38.33 -2.43 10.38
CA VAL A 708 36.90 -2.54 10.68
C VAL A 708 36.49 -1.65 11.86
N TYR A 709 37.46 -1.15 12.62
CA TYR A 709 37.26 -0.29 13.80
C TYR A 709 36.49 -0.99 14.95
N ASP A 710 36.74 -2.29 15.10
CA ASP A 710 36.16 -3.16 16.13
C ASP A 710 37.18 -3.55 17.20
N ASN A 711 37.92 -2.58 17.72
CA ASN A 711 39.05 -2.77 18.65
C ASN A 711 40.19 -3.65 18.09
N ASN A 712 40.43 -3.51 16.77
CA ASN A 712 41.42 -4.30 16.03
C ASN A 712 41.20 -5.82 16.06
N GLU A 713 39.96 -6.26 16.25
CA GLU A 713 39.65 -7.69 16.13
C GLU A 713 39.63 -8.18 14.69
N THR A 714 39.16 -7.32 13.74
CA THR A 714 39.00 -7.71 12.35
C THR A 714 39.78 -6.79 11.41
N LEU A 715 40.54 -7.38 10.48
CA LEU A 715 41.15 -6.72 9.35
C LEU A 715 40.39 -7.09 8.07
N SER A 716 40.25 -6.17 7.13
CA SER A 716 39.67 -6.40 5.81
C SER A 716 40.55 -5.80 4.72
N ILE A 717 40.11 -5.96 3.48
CA ILE A 717 40.69 -5.30 2.29
C ILE A 717 39.57 -4.72 1.44
N ASP A 718 39.95 -3.77 0.56
CA ASP A 718 39.01 -3.20 -0.41
C ASP A 718 39.52 -3.36 -1.82
N LEU A 719 40.39 -2.45 -2.28
CA LEU A 719 40.95 -2.53 -3.61
C LEU A 719 42.00 -3.62 -3.69
N MET A 720 41.79 -4.60 -4.55
CA MET A 720 42.81 -5.56 -4.91
C MET A 720 43.05 -5.52 -6.43
N ARG A 721 44.21 -5.08 -6.84
CA ARG A 721 44.57 -4.87 -8.24
C ARG A 721 45.89 -5.56 -8.53
N PHE A 722 45.96 -6.29 -9.64
CA PHE A 722 47.21 -6.92 -10.08
C PHE A 722 47.28 -6.97 -11.58
N ASN A 723 48.48 -6.90 -12.10
CA ASN A 723 48.79 -6.87 -13.52
C ASN A 723 49.79 -7.98 -13.86
N ASP A 724 49.39 -9.24 -13.57
CA ASP A 724 50.24 -10.40 -13.89
C ASP A 724 49.38 -11.66 -14.10
N THR A 725 49.91 -12.62 -14.82
CA THR A 725 49.28 -13.92 -15.16
C THR A 725 49.82 -15.06 -14.33
N CYS A 726 50.61 -14.82 -13.30
CA CYS A 726 51.15 -15.87 -12.44
C CYS A 726 50.04 -16.68 -11.76
N ASN A 727 50.07 -17.99 -12.01
CA ASN A 727 49.05 -18.90 -11.44
C ASN A 727 49.23 -19.08 -9.93
N GLY A 728 48.22 -18.69 -9.12
CA GLY A 728 48.23 -18.80 -7.66
C GLY A 728 48.55 -17.50 -6.97
N ILE A 729 48.71 -16.39 -7.67
CA ILE A 729 49.03 -15.09 -7.07
C ILE A 729 47.95 -14.62 -6.08
N MET A 730 46.68 -14.95 -6.34
CA MET A 730 45.59 -14.63 -5.43
C MET A 730 45.69 -15.39 -4.13
N ASP A 731 46.03 -16.67 -4.19
CA ASP A 731 46.24 -17.49 -2.98
C ASP A 731 47.43 -16.94 -2.20
N PHE A 732 48.51 -16.53 -2.92
CA PHE A 732 49.71 -15.93 -2.32
C PHE A 732 49.42 -14.64 -1.56
N ILE A 733 48.64 -13.73 -2.16
CA ILE A 733 48.23 -12.47 -1.56
C ILE A 733 47.45 -12.74 -0.27
N PHE A 734 46.37 -13.52 -0.37
CA PHE A 734 45.48 -13.73 0.78
C PHE A 734 46.17 -14.46 1.90
N VAL A 735 46.99 -15.48 1.65
CA VAL A 735 47.69 -16.20 2.67
C VAL A 735 48.67 -15.29 3.42
N ASN A 736 49.45 -14.48 2.73
CA ASN A 736 50.34 -13.51 3.35
C ASN A 736 49.58 -12.46 4.15
N LEU A 737 48.42 -12.02 3.71
CA LEU A 737 47.54 -11.11 4.45
C LEU A 737 47.03 -11.79 5.75
N PHE A 738 46.65 -13.08 5.70
CA PHE A 738 46.17 -13.80 6.88
C PHE A 738 47.32 -13.98 7.90
N ILE A 739 48.51 -14.31 7.43
CA ILE A 739 49.68 -14.43 8.30
C ILE A 739 49.99 -13.08 8.95
N TYR A 740 50.06 -12.01 8.15
CA TYR A 740 50.28 -10.66 8.68
C TYR A 740 49.22 -10.24 9.68
N ALA A 741 47.94 -10.46 9.38
CA ALA A 741 46.87 -10.10 10.29
C ALA A 741 46.96 -10.90 11.62
N LYS A 742 47.27 -12.20 11.54
CA LYS A 742 47.42 -13.05 12.72
C LYS A 742 48.62 -12.62 13.59
N GLU A 743 49.77 -12.29 12.97
CA GLU A 743 50.94 -11.79 13.64
C GLU A 743 50.75 -10.43 14.33
N ASN A 744 49.85 -9.60 13.78
CA ASN A 744 49.48 -8.31 14.34
C ASN A 744 48.28 -8.37 15.29
N GLY A 745 47.86 -9.56 15.72
CA GLY A 745 46.91 -9.78 16.80
C GLY A 745 45.44 -9.71 16.36
N TYR A 746 45.14 -9.64 15.08
CA TYR A 746 43.78 -9.73 14.58
C TYR A 746 43.23 -11.16 14.74
N LYS A 747 41.96 -11.27 15.16
CA LYS A 747 41.27 -12.56 15.33
C LYS A 747 40.61 -13.04 14.06
N LYS A 748 40.19 -12.08 13.23
CA LYS A 748 39.42 -12.36 12.01
C LYS A 748 39.99 -11.58 10.83
N PHE A 749 39.85 -12.17 9.63
CA PHE A 749 40.07 -11.47 8.37
C PHE A 749 38.79 -11.50 7.52
N ASN A 750 38.20 -10.32 7.30
CA ASN A 750 36.99 -10.21 6.51
C ASN A 750 37.32 -10.14 5.00
N MET A 751 36.87 -11.12 4.24
CA MET A 751 37.06 -11.20 2.78
C MET A 751 35.93 -10.49 2.01
N GLY A 752 35.00 -9.86 2.73
CA GLY A 752 33.88 -9.10 2.16
C GLY A 752 32.69 -9.97 1.73
N LEU A 753 31.70 -9.32 1.18
CA LEU A 753 30.43 -9.92 0.75
C LEU A 753 30.63 -10.91 -0.40
N ALA A 754 30.00 -12.09 -0.32
CA ALA A 754 29.76 -12.99 -1.42
C ALA A 754 28.33 -12.77 -1.96
N PRO A 755 28.12 -11.96 -3.00
CA PRO A 755 26.78 -11.55 -3.44
C PRO A 755 25.96 -12.76 -3.87
N LEU A 756 24.67 -12.76 -3.47
CA LEU A 756 23.68 -13.80 -3.76
C LEU A 756 24.03 -15.20 -3.25
N SER A 757 25.06 -15.36 -2.40
CA SER A 757 25.39 -16.64 -1.76
C SER A 757 24.29 -17.08 -0.79
N ASN A 758 23.92 -18.35 -0.81
CA ASN A 758 22.91 -18.95 0.07
C ASN A 758 21.57 -18.20 0.10
N VAL A 759 21.17 -17.58 -1.02
CA VAL A 759 19.91 -16.85 -1.16
C VAL A 759 18.91 -17.71 -1.91
N GLY A 760 17.68 -17.86 -1.36
CA GLY A 760 16.56 -18.50 -2.05
C GLY A 760 16.71 -20.00 -2.35
N GLU A 761 17.61 -20.73 -1.69
CA GLU A 761 17.85 -22.17 -1.91
C GLU A 761 16.68 -23.05 -1.43
N SER A 762 15.94 -22.61 -0.42
CA SER A 762 14.79 -23.32 0.10
C SER A 762 13.60 -23.26 -0.87
N LYS A 763 12.86 -24.37 -0.97
CA LYS A 763 11.58 -24.42 -1.71
C LYS A 763 10.54 -23.47 -1.13
N ASN A 764 10.65 -23.11 0.14
CA ASN A 764 9.76 -22.23 0.88
C ASN A 764 10.27 -20.79 0.94
N ALA A 765 11.40 -20.46 0.30
CA ALA A 765 11.91 -19.10 0.24
C ALA A 765 10.96 -18.17 -0.53
N PHE A 766 11.00 -16.89 -0.23
CA PHE A 766 10.23 -15.87 -0.92
C PHE A 766 10.50 -15.88 -2.43
N LEU A 767 9.47 -15.57 -3.22
CA LEU A 767 9.58 -15.62 -4.70
C LEU A 767 10.74 -14.76 -5.22
N ASN A 768 10.95 -13.58 -4.64
CA ASN A 768 12.02 -12.66 -5.04
C ASN A 768 13.42 -13.25 -4.80
N GLU A 769 13.62 -13.96 -3.67
CA GLU A 769 14.87 -14.65 -3.36
C GLU A 769 15.10 -15.87 -4.26
N ARG A 770 14.04 -16.59 -4.61
CA ARG A 770 14.13 -17.71 -5.59
C ARG A 770 14.47 -17.21 -7.00
N ILE A 771 14.00 -16.01 -7.38
CA ILE A 771 14.41 -15.37 -8.64
C ILE A 771 15.88 -14.98 -8.56
N ALA A 772 16.33 -14.40 -7.44
CA ALA A 772 17.74 -14.07 -7.21
C ALA A 772 18.65 -15.32 -7.30
N GLN A 773 18.22 -16.45 -6.75
CA GLN A 773 18.94 -17.74 -6.91
C GLN A 773 19.07 -18.17 -8.36
N LYS A 774 17.99 -18.06 -9.15
CA LYS A 774 18.07 -18.39 -10.58
C LYS A 774 19.05 -17.49 -11.31
N LEU A 775 19.07 -16.20 -10.99
CA LEU A 775 20.06 -15.26 -11.54
C LEU A 775 21.48 -15.64 -11.12
N TYR A 776 21.70 -16.02 -9.85
CA TYR A 776 22.99 -16.49 -9.36
C TYR A 776 23.54 -17.66 -10.19
N VAL A 777 22.73 -18.68 -10.43
CA VAL A 777 23.12 -19.88 -11.16
C VAL A 777 23.36 -19.62 -12.65
N HIS A 778 22.58 -18.70 -13.26
CA HIS A 778 22.60 -18.49 -14.73
C HIS A 778 23.49 -17.29 -15.17
N SER A 779 23.99 -16.49 -14.23
CA SER A 779 24.75 -15.26 -14.55
C SER A 779 26.23 -15.46 -14.91
N LYS A 780 26.68 -16.68 -15.14
CA LYS A 780 28.11 -17.04 -15.44
C LYS A 780 28.74 -16.19 -16.55
N LYS A 781 27.95 -15.65 -17.47
CA LYS A 781 28.43 -14.78 -18.57
C LYS A 781 28.67 -13.32 -18.16
N ILE A 782 28.02 -12.84 -17.07
CA ILE A 782 28.07 -11.44 -16.62
C ILE A 782 29.05 -11.29 -15.45
N TYR A 783 28.94 -12.14 -14.44
CA TYR A 783 29.82 -12.18 -13.28
C TYR A 783 29.80 -13.57 -12.64
N SER A 784 30.97 -14.12 -12.31
CA SER A 784 31.09 -15.47 -11.69
C SER A 784 30.88 -15.41 -10.17
N PHE A 785 29.65 -15.16 -9.74
CA PHE A 785 29.30 -15.18 -8.31
C PHE A 785 29.65 -16.50 -7.62
N GLU A 786 29.37 -17.61 -8.29
CA GLU A 786 29.72 -18.96 -7.82
C GLU A 786 31.24 -19.15 -7.69
N GLY A 787 32.01 -18.63 -8.63
CA GLY A 787 33.49 -18.70 -8.59
C GLY A 787 34.06 -17.92 -7.41
N LEU A 788 33.51 -16.74 -7.12
CA LEU A 788 33.88 -15.94 -5.97
C LEU A 788 33.57 -16.65 -4.65
N LYS A 789 32.37 -17.23 -4.52
CA LYS A 789 31.98 -18.01 -3.33
C LYS A 789 32.92 -19.19 -3.12
N ARG A 790 33.19 -20.01 -4.17
CA ARG A 790 34.10 -21.15 -4.11
C ARG A 790 35.54 -20.76 -3.72
N PHE A 791 36.01 -19.59 -4.18
CA PHE A 791 37.32 -19.09 -3.80
C PHE A 791 37.37 -18.78 -2.30
N LYS A 792 36.34 -18.09 -1.77
CA LYS A 792 36.23 -17.73 -0.36
C LYS A 792 36.05 -18.97 0.54
N GLU A 793 35.30 -19.98 0.09
CA GLU A 793 35.09 -21.25 0.82
C GLU A 793 36.39 -22.05 1.07
N LYS A 794 37.48 -21.76 0.37
CA LYS A 794 38.78 -22.34 0.66
C LYS A 794 39.28 -21.97 2.06
N TYR A 795 38.99 -20.75 2.51
CA TYR A 795 39.58 -20.10 3.68
C TYR A 795 38.54 -19.73 4.74
N CYS A 796 37.39 -19.22 4.35
CA CYS A 796 36.39 -18.70 5.27
C CYS A 796 35.61 -19.78 5.99
N THR A 797 35.54 -19.66 7.31
CA THR A 797 34.74 -20.52 8.19
C THR A 797 33.55 -19.78 8.79
N ILE A 798 33.57 -18.46 8.78
CA ILE A 798 32.52 -17.60 9.33
C ILE A 798 31.76 -16.95 8.16
N TRP A 799 30.44 -17.12 8.15
CA TRP A 799 29.53 -16.57 7.12
C TRP A 799 28.37 -15.86 7.80
N GLU A 800 28.25 -14.56 7.60
CA GLU A 800 27.24 -13.72 8.20
C GLU A 800 26.27 -13.18 7.14
N PRO A 801 24.96 -13.40 7.27
CA PRO A 801 24.01 -12.94 6.27
C PRO A 801 23.92 -11.41 6.23
N ARG A 802 23.82 -10.86 5.03
CA ARG A 802 23.59 -9.44 4.77
C ARG A 802 22.28 -9.24 4.02
N TYR A 803 21.59 -8.16 4.34
CA TYR A 803 20.24 -7.90 3.83
C TYR A 803 20.16 -6.51 3.19
N ILE A 804 19.24 -6.38 2.24
CA ILE A 804 18.71 -5.10 1.80
C ILE A 804 17.36 -4.89 2.47
N ALA A 805 17.16 -3.71 3.08
CA ALA A 805 15.91 -3.33 3.73
C ALA A 805 15.23 -2.20 2.96
N TYR A 806 13.94 -2.34 2.70
CA TYR A 806 13.13 -1.38 1.95
C TYR A 806 11.69 -1.33 2.48
N ARG A 807 11.00 -0.21 2.31
CA ARG A 807 9.62 -0.04 2.79
C ARG A 807 8.64 -0.93 2.02
N LYS A 808 7.65 -1.51 2.72
CA LYS A 808 6.63 -2.40 2.18
C LYS A 808 5.94 -1.86 0.91
N ASN A 809 5.69 -0.57 0.86
CA ASN A 809 4.99 0.08 -0.26
C ASN A 809 5.93 0.45 -1.43
N THR A 810 7.21 0.10 -1.34
CA THR A 810 8.19 0.38 -2.39
C THR A 810 8.30 -0.82 -3.33
N ASN A 811 8.17 -0.59 -4.63
CA ASN A 811 8.36 -1.66 -5.61
C ASN A 811 9.82 -2.11 -5.63
N ILE A 812 10.07 -3.38 -5.31
CA ILE A 812 11.41 -3.97 -5.23
C ILE A 812 12.17 -3.90 -6.56
N LEU A 813 11.50 -4.05 -7.69
CA LEU A 813 12.13 -3.92 -9.01
C LEU A 813 12.65 -2.49 -9.24
N SER A 814 11.92 -1.48 -8.74
CA SER A 814 12.39 -0.09 -8.75
C SER A 814 13.59 0.12 -7.84
N VAL A 815 13.65 -0.56 -6.68
CA VAL A 815 14.81 -0.50 -5.77
C VAL A 815 16.03 -1.10 -6.45
N ILE A 816 15.92 -2.31 -6.99
CA ILE A 816 17.00 -2.99 -7.69
C ILE A 816 17.47 -2.18 -8.91
N GLY A 817 16.53 -1.70 -9.72
CA GLY A 817 16.87 -0.89 -10.89
C GLY A 817 17.61 0.40 -10.53
N SER A 818 17.16 1.15 -9.52
CA SER A 818 17.85 2.37 -9.05
C SER A 818 19.22 2.03 -8.44
N PHE A 819 19.34 0.92 -7.71
CA PHE A 819 20.61 0.46 -7.14
C PHE A 819 21.64 0.13 -8.24
N LEU A 820 21.25 -0.64 -9.24
CA LEU A 820 22.11 -0.98 -10.37
C LEU A 820 22.55 0.27 -11.15
N LEU A 821 21.63 1.20 -11.39
CA LEU A 821 21.95 2.48 -12.02
C LEU A 821 22.98 3.27 -11.20
N MET A 822 22.86 3.28 -9.87
CA MET A 822 23.80 3.97 -8.99
C MET A 822 25.19 3.34 -9.02
N VAL A 823 25.27 2.00 -9.00
CA VAL A 823 26.54 1.26 -8.96
C VAL A 823 27.27 1.32 -10.30
N TYR A 824 26.57 1.18 -11.43
CA TYR A 824 27.18 1.00 -12.74
C TYR A 824 27.25 2.27 -13.60
N LEU A 825 26.47 3.32 -13.30
CA LEU A 825 26.52 4.55 -14.09
C LEU A 825 27.43 5.61 -13.44
N PRO A 826 28.20 6.38 -14.27
CA PRO A 826 29.06 7.44 -13.76
C PRO A 826 28.23 8.56 -13.11
N LYS A 827 28.75 9.11 -12.00
CA LYS A 827 28.19 10.35 -11.43
C LYS A 827 28.28 11.49 -12.44
N LYS A 828 27.16 12.13 -12.77
CA LYS A 828 27.03 13.19 -13.79
C LYS A 828 27.63 14.55 -13.40
N ASP A 829 28.18 14.72 -12.23
CA ASP A 829 28.61 16.05 -11.74
C ASP A 829 29.80 16.67 -12.51
N LYS A 830 30.53 15.87 -13.31
CA LYS A 830 31.59 16.41 -14.21
C LYS A 830 31.15 16.67 -15.66
N MET A 831 29.98 16.16 -16.11
CA MET A 831 29.55 16.35 -17.50
C MET A 831 28.64 17.59 -17.73
N LEU A 832 28.07 18.19 -16.68
CA LEU A 832 27.23 19.39 -16.89
C LEU A 832 28.01 20.67 -17.19
N ASN A 833 29.27 20.77 -16.77
CA ASN A 833 30.13 21.93 -17.11
C ASN A 833 30.67 21.86 -18.55
N SER A 834 30.81 20.67 -19.15
CA SER A 834 31.23 20.53 -20.55
C SER A 834 30.11 20.69 -21.57
N ASN A 835 28.84 20.42 -21.19
CA ASN A 835 27.70 20.57 -22.10
C ASN A 835 27.08 21.98 -22.10
N ILE A 836 27.35 22.80 -21.08
CA ILE A 836 26.96 24.22 -21.09
C ILE A 836 27.83 25.01 -22.07
N ASP A 837 29.09 24.62 -22.25
CA ASP A 837 29.96 25.21 -23.24
C ASP A 837 29.65 24.79 -24.71
N PHE A 838 29.01 23.60 -24.87
CA PHE A 838 28.54 23.16 -26.18
C PHE A 838 27.31 23.95 -26.69
N PHE A 839 26.41 24.38 -25.79
CA PHE A 839 25.26 25.22 -26.16
C PHE A 839 25.56 26.73 -26.20
N LYS A 840 26.74 27.20 -25.75
CA LYS A 840 27.18 28.59 -25.91
C LYS A 840 27.86 28.85 -27.25
N ASN A 841 28.21 27.83 -28.00
CA ASN A 841 28.88 27.92 -29.31
C ASN A 841 27.96 27.51 -30.48
N ILE A 842 26.63 27.38 -30.27
CA ILE A 842 25.59 27.33 -31.29
C ILE A 842 24.69 28.57 -31.13
#